data_e36c24d9a8d767f79f3cb2bd8cca5e0c
#
_entry.id   e36c24d9a8d767f79f3cb2bd8cca5e0c
#
_cell.length_a   1.000
_cell.length_b   1.000
_cell.length_c   1.000
_cell.angle_alpha   90.00
_cell.angle_beta   90.00
_cell.angle_gamma   90.00
#
_symmetry.space_group_name_H-M   'P 1'
#
loop_
_entity.id
_entity.type
_entity.pdbx_description
1 polymer ?
#
loop_
_entity_poly.entity_id
_entity_poly.type
_entity_poly.pdbx_seq_one_letter_code
_entity_poly.pdbx_strand_id
1 'polypeptide(L)'
;MSAPVPAGTFVTGADESCLPHELPFVLDRYAGLKILSLDCFDTLLWRDCHLPQDLFAALPGVTAWQRATGEGRARAIAHATRGAKDVPIEAIYAEVMPRADRRTRLAAIDAELATEARHCHAFAPTVALMHEARRRGLKVIIVSDTYLDQRQLLHLIAQAAGDDVAALIDQVFCSSRFARPKGDGLYGEVLARVKVHADQILHIGDNHHADVLGVRPFGVHTLHLKQFTPEAAEQLRLESTVAGMLQGDTPERLARPQPHRAALALGVPQQPDPAHRLGYGVLGPLFCGFDAWLHKEAEALASSGGRVHWLFMLRDGHLPLRVHQARGDSGHAVEISRMTATFAALTSDVAFSRFLAEQATTPAPTLGRMLRLDQTTLDRICQGRDPLAARRAMGKWCDDPGNRRAILADARALADRMVGHVRNAIDPRPGDTLMLIDLGYNGSVQNQAGPLLARALDVHVAGRYLLLRETELSGLDKRGWFDPRHFDPTALATMIGNVAVLEQLATTAIGSVIDYTPDGTPIRAANAIKGNQSAVRDAVQAGCVEFARQVAGATIRRALPDDHDRLWREACAAGLTRLMFLPLPHEIATIAAFEHDVNLGTDETIDLFDTAAARRGLRQKGLFYQKSTRRMFVPAELADAGMPLRLANFAATRFSAPLTFADSVSGGTAVPVILVKPQGEVPGLCPARPTHDGFFALCIPLGADRYPVVVQIGAVARHVEIETILAVPTCDYIQTRNGADPREVPVKPVLDGIVEFAPGLWHCRSNYAFAMLNPPAMEGIADLLLVMVFRPIGQPE
;
A
#
# COMPACT_ATOMS: atom_id res chain seq x y z
N MET A 1 -40.08 41.77 -39.71
CA MET A 1 -38.69 41.94 -40.02
C MET A 1 -38.02 42.44 -38.70
N SER A 2 -37.56 41.58 -37.88
CA SER A 2 -36.82 41.94 -36.65
C SER A 2 -35.34 41.70 -36.90
N ALA A 3 -34.52 42.70 -36.61
CA ALA A 3 -33.09 42.67 -36.82
C ALA A 3 -32.40 41.60 -35.93
N PRO A 4 -31.33 40.93 -36.38
CA PRO A 4 -30.61 39.99 -35.58
C PRO A 4 -29.79 40.71 -34.49
N VAL A 5 -29.85 40.16 -33.27
CA VAL A 5 -29.03 40.53 -32.15
C VAL A 5 -27.58 40.18 -32.51
N PRO A 6 -26.57 41.08 -32.29
CA PRO A 6 -25.19 40.74 -32.55
C PRO A 6 -24.70 39.67 -31.62
N ALA A 7 -24.08 38.65 -32.17
CA ALA A 7 -23.39 37.62 -31.43
C ALA A 7 -22.24 38.23 -30.62
N GLY A 8 -22.39 38.26 -29.32
CA GLY A 8 -21.28 38.58 -28.41
C GLY A 8 -20.14 37.60 -28.62
N THR A 9 -18.95 38.09 -28.84
CA THR A 9 -17.70 37.33 -28.90
C THR A 9 -17.50 36.65 -27.55
N PHE A 10 -17.87 35.38 -27.47
CA PHE A 10 -17.43 34.54 -26.34
C PHE A 10 -15.92 34.36 -26.41
N VAL A 11 -15.21 34.97 -25.47
CA VAL A 11 -13.83 34.64 -25.24
C VAL A 11 -13.80 33.18 -24.78
N THR A 12 -13.22 32.30 -25.58
CA THR A 12 -12.93 30.92 -25.22
C THR A 12 -11.79 30.94 -24.19
N GLY A 13 -12.10 31.27 -22.92
CA GLY A 13 -11.21 31.08 -21.78
C GLY A 13 -11.04 29.60 -21.52
N ALA A 14 -9.83 29.17 -21.08
CA ALA A 14 -9.59 27.87 -20.54
C ALA A 14 -10.65 27.54 -19.47
N ASP A 15 -11.12 26.30 -19.42
CA ASP A 15 -12.14 25.88 -18.44
C ASP A 15 -11.65 26.22 -17.03
N GLU A 16 -12.38 27.10 -16.34
CA GLU A 16 -12.04 27.47 -14.97
C GLU A 16 -12.23 26.26 -14.04
N SER A 17 -11.21 26.00 -13.26
CA SER A 17 -11.25 24.92 -12.27
C SER A 17 -10.66 25.39 -10.95
N CYS A 18 -11.01 24.68 -9.87
CA CYS A 18 -10.42 24.86 -8.55
C CYS A 18 -10.14 23.52 -7.89
N LEU A 19 -9.19 23.54 -6.97
CA LEU A 19 -8.89 22.42 -6.06
C LEU A 19 -9.68 22.58 -4.74
N PRO A 20 -9.91 21.52 -3.97
CA PRO A 20 -10.70 21.55 -2.75
C PRO A 20 -10.33 22.62 -1.73
N HIS A 21 -9.04 22.87 -1.51
CA HIS A 21 -8.58 23.89 -0.55
C HIS A 21 -8.85 25.34 -1.00
N GLU A 22 -9.14 25.56 -2.30
CA GLU A 22 -9.44 26.88 -2.85
C GLU A 22 -10.94 27.23 -2.72
N LEU A 23 -11.83 26.23 -2.51
CA LEU A 23 -13.29 26.42 -2.50
C LEU A 23 -13.76 27.58 -1.61
N PRO A 24 -13.30 27.75 -0.37
CA PRO A 24 -13.77 28.84 0.49
C PRO A 24 -13.55 30.24 -0.07
N PHE A 25 -12.62 30.40 -1.05
CA PHE A 25 -12.20 31.67 -1.59
C PHE A 25 -12.68 31.95 -3.02
N VAL A 26 -13.34 30.98 -3.67
CA VAL A 26 -13.69 31.09 -5.11
C VAL A 26 -14.65 32.23 -5.41
N LEU A 27 -15.50 32.64 -4.45
CA LEU A 27 -16.43 33.75 -4.66
C LEU A 27 -15.76 35.11 -4.89
N ASP A 28 -14.48 35.24 -4.54
CA ASP A 28 -13.70 36.47 -4.78
C ASP A 28 -13.38 36.68 -6.29
N ARG A 29 -13.50 35.59 -7.07
CA ARG A 29 -13.24 35.63 -8.53
C ARG A 29 -14.43 36.20 -9.33
N TYR A 30 -15.62 36.32 -8.72
CA TYR A 30 -16.86 36.64 -9.42
C TYR A 30 -17.57 37.84 -8.77
N ALA A 31 -17.95 38.82 -9.57
CA ALA A 31 -18.72 39.99 -9.11
C ALA A 31 -20.19 39.86 -9.50
N GLY A 32 -21.09 40.45 -8.70
CA GLY A 32 -22.51 40.56 -9.06
C GLY A 32 -23.32 39.26 -8.88
N LEU A 33 -22.76 38.22 -8.29
CA LEU A 33 -23.52 36.99 -8.04
C LEU A 33 -24.68 37.21 -7.08
N LYS A 34 -25.76 36.45 -7.27
CA LYS A 34 -26.92 36.36 -6.38
C LYS A 34 -27.20 34.94 -5.92
N ILE A 35 -26.70 33.95 -6.67
CA ILE A 35 -26.92 32.55 -6.37
C ILE A 35 -25.60 31.78 -6.46
N LEU A 36 -25.30 31.01 -5.43
CA LEU A 36 -24.36 29.90 -5.47
C LEU A 36 -25.15 28.62 -5.77
N SER A 37 -24.86 27.95 -6.87
CA SER A 37 -25.43 26.67 -7.27
C SER A 37 -24.38 25.58 -7.12
N LEU A 38 -24.68 24.50 -6.43
CA LEU A 38 -23.79 23.39 -6.20
C LEU A 38 -24.39 22.10 -6.74
N ASP A 39 -23.56 21.21 -7.30
CA ASP A 39 -23.92 19.80 -7.36
C ASP A 39 -23.97 19.20 -5.96
N CYS A 40 -24.63 18.06 -5.81
CA CYS A 40 -24.78 17.43 -4.50
C CYS A 40 -23.67 16.41 -4.22
N PHE A 41 -23.70 15.30 -4.98
CA PHE A 41 -22.81 14.18 -4.74
C PHE A 41 -21.40 14.50 -5.23
N ASP A 42 -20.42 14.04 -4.46
CA ASP A 42 -19.00 14.27 -4.72
C ASP A 42 -18.59 15.76 -4.83
N THR A 43 -19.52 16.68 -4.49
CA THR A 43 -19.31 18.13 -4.37
C THR A 43 -19.66 18.61 -2.94
N LEU A 44 -20.91 18.44 -2.49
CA LEU A 44 -21.33 18.70 -1.11
C LEU A 44 -21.28 17.44 -0.26
N LEU A 45 -21.95 16.36 -0.71
CA LEU A 45 -21.95 15.07 -0.02
C LEU A 45 -20.94 14.13 -0.67
N TRP A 46 -20.01 13.65 0.14
CA TRP A 46 -19.01 12.67 -0.24
C TRP A 46 -19.31 11.34 0.45
N ARG A 47 -18.85 10.23 -0.16
CA ARG A 47 -19.02 8.87 0.34
C ARG A 47 -17.74 8.29 0.90
N ASP A 48 -17.87 7.35 1.84
CA ASP A 48 -16.75 6.60 2.43
C ASP A 48 -16.24 5.46 1.53
N CYS A 49 -16.56 5.46 0.24
CA CYS A 49 -16.17 4.44 -0.73
C CYS A 49 -15.62 5.04 -2.03
N HIS A 50 -15.02 4.19 -2.85
CA HIS A 50 -14.38 4.61 -4.10
C HIS A 50 -15.40 5.05 -5.14
N LEU A 51 -16.44 4.23 -5.38
CA LEU A 51 -17.50 4.48 -6.36
C LEU A 51 -18.87 4.49 -5.67
N PRO A 52 -19.85 5.24 -6.21
CA PRO A 52 -21.22 5.21 -5.68
C PRO A 52 -21.82 3.79 -5.62
N GLN A 53 -21.51 2.91 -6.58
CA GLN A 53 -21.99 1.55 -6.65
C GLN A 53 -21.44 0.65 -5.53
N ASP A 54 -20.34 1.02 -4.89
CA ASP A 54 -19.76 0.27 -3.76
C ASP A 54 -20.70 0.23 -2.56
N LEU A 55 -21.58 1.24 -2.47
CA LEU A 55 -22.64 1.31 -1.45
C LEU A 55 -23.70 0.22 -1.65
N PHE A 56 -23.94 -0.21 -2.89
CA PHE A 56 -24.99 -1.20 -3.17
C PHE A 56 -24.71 -2.57 -2.51
N ALA A 57 -23.45 -2.87 -2.21
CA ALA A 57 -23.08 -4.07 -1.45
C ALA A 57 -23.58 -4.02 0.00
N ALA A 58 -23.75 -2.81 0.57
CA ALA A 58 -24.21 -2.59 1.94
C ALA A 58 -25.72 -2.60 2.10
N LEU A 59 -26.50 -2.69 1.01
CA LEU A 59 -27.96 -2.62 1.06
C LEU A 59 -28.54 -3.90 1.69
N PRO A 60 -29.43 -3.78 2.69
CA PRO A 60 -30.05 -4.95 3.28
C PRO A 60 -31.08 -5.59 2.33
N GLY A 61 -30.98 -6.90 2.17
CA GLY A 61 -31.96 -7.68 1.40
C GLY A 61 -31.95 -7.48 -0.11
N VAL A 62 -31.01 -6.69 -0.64
CA VAL A 62 -30.83 -6.45 -2.08
C VAL A 62 -29.36 -6.61 -2.44
N THR A 63 -29.04 -7.41 -3.45
CA THR A 63 -27.65 -7.55 -3.89
C THR A 63 -27.24 -6.34 -4.75
N ALA A 64 -25.94 -6.02 -4.75
CA ALA A 64 -25.39 -4.96 -5.59
C ALA A 64 -25.74 -5.15 -7.06
N TRP A 65 -25.72 -6.40 -7.55
CA TRP A 65 -26.09 -6.72 -8.93
C TRP A 65 -27.57 -6.44 -9.21
N GLN A 66 -28.49 -6.82 -8.31
CA GLN A 66 -29.91 -6.53 -8.44
C GLN A 66 -30.18 -5.04 -8.49
N ARG A 67 -29.54 -4.26 -7.59
CA ARG A 67 -29.71 -2.79 -7.52
C ARG A 67 -29.21 -2.14 -8.81
N ALA A 68 -27.98 -2.46 -9.26
CA ALA A 68 -27.40 -1.90 -10.48
C ALA A 68 -28.20 -2.28 -11.74
N THR A 69 -28.59 -3.56 -11.86
CA THR A 69 -29.37 -4.05 -13.00
C THR A 69 -30.77 -3.43 -13.04
N GLY A 70 -31.44 -3.30 -11.88
CA GLY A 70 -32.73 -2.66 -11.75
C GLY A 70 -32.71 -1.19 -12.19
N GLU A 71 -31.68 -0.44 -11.82
CA GLU A 71 -31.50 0.92 -12.30
C GLU A 71 -31.33 0.98 -13.81
N GLY A 72 -30.45 0.13 -14.38
CA GLY A 72 -30.24 0.07 -15.83
C GLY A 72 -31.55 -0.22 -16.60
N ARG A 73 -32.38 -1.16 -16.10
CA ARG A 73 -33.68 -1.47 -16.69
C ARG A 73 -34.67 -0.31 -16.58
N ALA A 74 -34.79 0.31 -15.41
CA ALA A 74 -35.70 1.44 -15.21
C ALA A 74 -35.37 2.58 -16.16
N ARG A 75 -34.08 2.93 -16.31
CA ARG A 75 -33.61 3.95 -17.26
C ARG A 75 -33.92 3.57 -18.73
N ALA A 76 -33.65 2.33 -19.12
CA ALA A 76 -33.95 1.84 -20.47
C ALA A 76 -35.43 1.89 -20.80
N ILE A 77 -36.32 1.46 -19.90
CA ILE A 77 -37.77 1.51 -20.05
C ILE A 77 -38.25 2.97 -20.16
N ALA A 78 -37.80 3.85 -19.30
CA ALA A 78 -38.17 5.26 -19.31
C ALA A 78 -37.76 5.95 -20.61
N HIS A 79 -36.53 5.65 -21.07
CA HIS A 79 -36.05 6.16 -22.35
C HIS A 79 -36.91 5.67 -23.54
N ALA A 80 -37.17 4.38 -23.63
CA ALA A 80 -37.92 3.77 -24.71
C ALA A 80 -39.40 4.24 -24.76
N THR A 81 -40.02 4.43 -23.58
CA THR A 81 -41.45 4.73 -23.50
C THR A 81 -41.78 6.24 -23.48
N ARG A 82 -40.87 7.07 -22.97
CA ARG A 82 -41.16 8.51 -22.73
C ARG A 82 -40.03 9.44 -23.19
N GLY A 83 -38.95 8.92 -23.74
CA GLY A 83 -37.74 9.69 -24.05
C GLY A 83 -37.05 10.28 -22.80
N ALA A 84 -37.42 9.83 -21.61
CA ALA A 84 -36.85 10.30 -20.34
C ALA A 84 -35.42 9.81 -20.19
N LYS A 85 -34.52 10.72 -19.79
CA LYS A 85 -33.10 10.39 -19.59
C LYS A 85 -32.76 10.13 -18.12
N ASP A 86 -33.71 10.40 -17.19
CA ASP A 86 -33.60 10.12 -15.80
C ASP A 86 -34.88 9.57 -15.17
N VAL A 87 -34.79 8.90 -14.06
CA VAL A 87 -35.87 8.15 -13.41
C VAL A 87 -35.88 8.37 -11.90
N PRO A 88 -37.09 8.38 -11.24
CA PRO A 88 -37.18 8.39 -9.78
C PRO A 88 -36.80 7.03 -9.20
N ILE A 89 -36.36 7.02 -7.94
CA ILE A 89 -35.93 5.81 -7.21
C ILE A 89 -37.05 4.76 -7.12
N GLU A 90 -38.32 5.16 -7.07
CA GLU A 90 -39.47 4.26 -7.04
C GLU A 90 -39.55 3.43 -8.33
N ALA A 91 -39.23 4.03 -9.50
CA ALA A 91 -39.15 3.29 -10.75
C ALA A 91 -37.98 2.29 -10.76
N ILE A 92 -36.86 2.63 -10.16
CA ILE A 92 -35.72 1.72 -9.99
C ILE A 92 -36.14 0.51 -9.15
N TYR A 93 -36.75 0.76 -7.99
CA TYR A 93 -37.17 -0.34 -7.10
C TYR A 93 -38.34 -1.19 -7.65
N ALA A 94 -39.14 -0.65 -8.57
CA ALA A 94 -40.09 -1.46 -9.33
C ALA A 94 -39.41 -2.54 -10.18
N GLU A 95 -38.20 -2.26 -10.69
CA GLU A 95 -37.39 -3.22 -11.45
C GLU A 95 -36.49 -4.09 -10.57
N VAL A 96 -36.01 -3.54 -9.42
CA VAL A 96 -35.21 -4.32 -8.44
C VAL A 96 -36.07 -5.40 -7.78
N MET A 97 -37.32 -5.06 -7.42
CA MET A 97 -38.25 -5.93 -6.68
C MET A 97 -39.61 -6.03 -7.40
N PRO A 98 -39.67 -6.60 -8.62
CA PRO A 98 -40.89 -6.55 -9.45
C PRO A 98 -42.08 -7.30 -8.84
N ARG A 99 -41.83 -8.31 -7.98
CA ARG A 99 -42.87 -9.11 -7.32
C ARG A 99 -43.28 -8.58 -5.93
N ALA A 100 -42.54 -7.62 -5.37
CA ALA A 100 -42.86 -7.03 -4.08
C ALA A 100 -44.03 -6.05 -4.18
N ASP A 101 -44.80 -5.93 -3.11
CA ASP A 101 -45.83 -4.89 -3.00
C ASP A 101 -45.22 -3.49 -2.82
N ARG A 102 -46.07 -2.45 -2.93
CA ARG A 102 -45.61 -1.08 -2.80
C ARG A 102 -44.98 -0.78 -1.44
N ARG A 103 -45.52 -1.36 -0.36
CA ARG A 103 -45.03 -1.12 1.01
C ARG A 103 -43.62 -1.67 1.18
N THR A 104 -43.37 -2.88 0.71
CA THR A 104 -42.05 -3.52 0.76
C THR A 104 -41.02 -2.75 -0.06
N ARG A 105 -41.38 -2.24 -1.26
CA ARG A 105 -40.48 -1.41 -2.05
C ARG A 105 -40.15 -0.08 -1.39
N LEU A 106 -41.14 0.59 -0.77
CA LEU A 106 -40.89 1.83 -0.03
C LEU A 106 -39.97 1.59 1.17
N ALA A 107 -40.17 0.51 1.93
CA ALA A 107 -39.28 0.15 3.02
C ALA A 107 -37.81 -0.12 2.55
N ALA A 108 -37.66 -0.74 1.38
CA ALA A 108 -36.33 -0.94 0.78
C ALA A 108 -35.68 0.38 0.32
N ILE A 109 -36.46 1.32 -0.22
CA ILE A 109 -35.98 2.68 -0.54
C ILE A 109 -35.55 3.42 0.73
N ASP A 110 -36.35 3.37 1.78
CA ASP A 110 -35.98 3.98 3.06
C ASP A 110 -34.68 3.37 3.64
N ALA A 111 -34.50 2.06 3.49
CA ALA A 111 -33.26 1.37 3.88
C ALA A 111 -32.05 1.80 3.04
N GLU A 112 -32.22 2.01 1.71
CA GLU A 112 -31.16 2.57 0.85
C GLU A 112 -30.78 3.97 1.31
N LEU A 113 -31.75 4.87 1.53
CA LEU A 113 -31.49 6.22 2.01
C LEU A 113 -30.80 6.25 3.36
N ALA A 114 -31.18 5.39 4.28
CA ALA A 114 -30.54 5.27 5.59
C ALA A 114 -29.10 4.74 5.46
N THR A 115 -28.83 3.81 4.54
CA THR A 115 -27.50 3.29 4.25
C THR A 115 -26.63 4.37 3.60
N GLU A 116 -27.18 5.11 2.63
CA GLU A 116 -26.52 6.26 2.00
C GLU A 116 -26.15 7.31 3.06
N ALA A 117 -27.09 7.73 3.92
CA ALA A 117 -26.85 8.71 4.98
C ALA A 117 -25.76 8.28 5.96
N ARG A 118 -25.68 6.98 6.28
CA ARG A 118 -24.68 6.42 7.20
C ARG A 118 -23.27 6.55 6.65
N HIS A 119 -23.09 6.37 5.34
CA HIS A 119 -21.78 6.35 4.66
C HIS A 119 -21.47 7.65 3.90
N CYS A 120 -22.34 8.66 4.02
CA CYS A 120 -22.10 10.00 3.48
C CYS A 120 -21.65 10.98 4.57
N HIS A 121 -21.01 12.05 4.13
CA HIS A 121 -20.64 13.21 4.95
C HIS A 121 -20.60 14.45 4.07
N ALA A 122 -20.81 15.63 4.64
CA ALA A 122 -20.55 16.87 3.91
C ALA A 122 -19.04 17.16 3.87
N PHE A 123 -18.59 17.63 2.73
CA PHE A 123 -17.22 18.06 2.53
C PHE A 123 -17.03 19.46 3.14
N ALA A 124 -16.17 19.56 4.17
CA ALA A 124 -16.04 20.78 4.96
C ALA A 124 -15.70 22.03 4.12
N PRO A 125 -14.81 22.00 3.11
CA PRO A 125 -14.57 23.17 2.27
C PRO A 125 -15.81 23.66 1.50
N THR A 126 -16.68 22.76 1.04
CA THR A 126 -17.94 23.14 0.37
C THR A 126 -18.91 23.79 1.35
N VAL A 127 -19.01 23.27 2.58
CA VAL A 127 -19.84 23.89 3.63
C VAL A 127 -19.29 25.26 4.01
N ALA A 128 -17.96 25.43 4.10
CA ALA A 128 -17.34 26.74 4.35
C ALA A 128 -17.67 27.73 3.22
N LEU A 129 -17.67 27.28 1.96
CA LEU A 129 -18.12 28.09 0.82
C LEU A 129 -19.63 28.47 0.93
N MET A 130 -20.48 27.56 1.37
CA MET A 130 -21.92 27.86 1.60
C MET A 130 -22.10 28.92 2.69
N HIS A 131 -21.36 28.85 3.79
CA HIS A 131 -21.38 29.89 4.82
C HIS A 131 -20.90 31.24 4.28
N GLU A 132 -19.84 31.26 3.47
CA GLU A 132 -19.35 32.48 2.84
C GLU A 132 -20.38 33.08 1.85
N ALA A 133 -21.05 32.23 1.07
CA ALA A 133 -22.15 32.68 0.21
C ALA A 133 -23.28 33.35 1.02
N ARG A 134 -23.70 32.74 2.13
CA ARG A 134 -24.70 33.31 3.04
C ARG A 134 -24.26 34.63 3.64
N ARG A 135 -23.00 34.73 4.07
CA ARG A 135 -22.42 35.97 4.60
C ARG A 135 -22.49 37.11 3.57
N ARG A 136 -22.34 36.80 2.26
CA ARG A 136 -22.47 37.75 1.16
C ARG A 136 -23.91 38.02 0.73
N GLY A 137 -24.92 37.38 1.35
CA GLY A 137 -26.33 37.53 1.01
C GLY A 137 -26.73 36.75 -0.24
N LEU A 138 -25.93 35.77 -0.71
CA LEU A 138 -26.31 34.92 -1.83
C LEU A 138 -27.30 33.83 -1.35
N LYS A 139 -28.20 33.42 -2.27
CA LYS A 139 -28.94 32.17 -2.09
C LYS A 139 -28.06 30.98 -2.46
N VAL A 140 -28.24 29.86 -1.76
CA VAL A 140 -27.59 28.60 -2.06
C VAL A 140 -28.61 27.61 -2.60
N ILE A 141 -28.38 27.07 -3.79
CA ILE A 141 -29.23 26.05 -4.38
C ILE A 141 -28.44 24.80 -4.73
N ILE A 142 -29.10 23.65 -4.66
CA ILE A 142 -28.54 22.37 -5.13
C ILE A 142 -29.19 22.02 -6.46
N VAL A 143 -28.38 21.68 -7.47
CA VAL A 143 -28.80 21.19 -8.78
C VAL A 143 -28.08 19.88 -9.07
N SER A 144 -28.79 18.76 -8.93
CA SER A 144 -28.14 17.43 -8.96
C SER A 144 -28.80 16.47 -9.94
N ASP A 145 -27.98 15.75 -10.68
CA ASP A 145 -28.40 14.61 -11.47
C ASP A 145 -28.50 13.38 -10.54
N THR A 146 -29.75 13.09 -10.14
CA THR A 146 -30.03 12.04 -9.15
C THR A 146 -31.41 11.43 -9.35
N TYR A 147 -31.57 10.17 -8.97
CA TYR A 147 -32.87 9.47 -8.91
C TYR A 147 -33.70 9.85 -7.67
N LEU A 148 -33.16 10.63 -6.73
CA LEU A 148 -33.89 11.10 -5.55
C LEU A 148 -34.78 12.30 -5.91
N ASP A 149 -35.91 12.46 -5.19
CA ASP A 149 -36.67 13.69 -5.23
C ASP A 149 -36.08 14.77 -4.30
N GLN A 150 -36.62 15.97 -4.37
CA GLN A 150 -36.17 17.11 -3.57
C GLN A 150 -36.23 16.84 -2.05
N ARG A 151 -37.29 16.18 -1.57
CA ARG A 151 -37.49 15.91 -0.14
C ARG A 151 -36.49 14.82 0.34
N GLN A 152 -36.34 13.76 -0.46
CA GLN A 152 -35.40 12.68 -0.19
C GLN A 152 -33.98 13.20 -0.14
N LEU A 153 -33.57 14.05 -1.09
CA LEU A 153 -32.20 14.57 -1.13
C LEU A 153 -31.91 15.52 0.05
N LEU A 154 -32.85 16.43 0.37
CA LEU A 154 -32.68 17.32 1.53
C LEU A 154 -32.66 16.55 2.85
N HIS A 155 -33.50 15.51 2.97
CA HIS A 155 -33.50 14.63 4.12
C HIS A 155 -32.18 13.86 4.25
N LEU A 156 -31.64 13.36 3.14
CA LEU A 156 -30.32 12.69 3.10
C LEU A 156 -29.22 13.63 3.59
N ILE A 157 -29.19 14.88 3.11
CA ILE A 157 -28.21 15.89 3.53
C ILE A 157 -28.31 16.12 5.05
N ALA A 158 -29.54 16.32 5.57
CA ALA A 158 -29.77 16.53 7.01
C ALA A 158 -29.33 15.32 7.85
N GLN A 159 -29.57 14.10 7.37
CA GLN A 159 -29.17 12.90 8.09
C GLN A 159 -27.65 12.64 8.06
N ALA A 160 -27.01 12.92 6.94
CA ALA A 160 -25.57 12.72 6.77
C ALA A 160 -24.73 13.80 7.47
N ALA A 161 -25.12 15.07 7.33
CA ALA A 161 -24.30 16.22 7.69
C ALA A 161 -24.85 17.08 8.84
N GLY A 162 -26.14 16.96 9.14
CA GLY A 162 -26.83 17.75 10.19
C GLY A 162 -27.85 18.73 9.61
N ASP A 163 -28.80 19.12 10.46
CA ASP A 163 -29.87 20.05 10.10
C ASP A 163 -29.35 21.47 9.82
N ASP A 164 -28.25 21.85 10.43
CA ASP A 164 -27.56 23.14 10.25
C ASP A 164 -26.99 23.28 8.83
N VAL A 165 -26.39 22.22 8.28
CA VAL A 165 -25.93 22.20 6.89
C VAL A 165 -27.10 22.25 5.91
N ALA A 166 -28.15 21.46 6.16
CA ALA A 166 -29.35 21.46 5.32
C ALA A 166 -30.07 22.84 5.33
N ALA A 167 -30.05 23.56 6.43
CA ALA A 167 -30.65 24.90 6.56
C ALA A 167 -29.91 25.98 5.72
N LEU A 168 -28.69 25.73 5.27
CA LEU A 168 -28.00 26.64 4.34
C LEU A 168 -28.60 26.63 2.93
N ILE A 169 -29.40 25.62 2.57
CA ILE A 169 -29.94 25.39 1.23
C ILE A 169 -31.31 26.02 1.07
N ASP A 170 -31.45 26.93 0.12
CA ASP A 170 -32.73 27.59 -0.18
C ASP A 170 -33.66 26.75 -1.06
N GLN A 171 -33.11 26.06 -2.06
CA GLN A 171 -33.88 25.28 -3.04
C GLN A 171 -33.05 24.10 -3.55
N VAL A 172 -33.74 23.02 -3.92
CA VAL A 172 -33.14 21.80 -4.49
C VAL A 172 -33.83 21.47 -5.81
N PHE A 173 -33.04 21.17 -6.84
CA PHE A 173 -33.47 20.75 -8.16
C PHE A 173 -32.86 19.39 -8.51
N CYS A 174 -33.70 18.36 -8.66
CA CYS A 174 -33.27 16.99 -8.98
C CYS A 174 -33.71 16.65 -10.42
N SER A 175 -32.82 16.05 -11.20
CA SER A 175 -33.07 15.63 -12.58
C SER A 175 -34.22 14.62 -12.68
N SER A 176 -34.39 13.72 -11.73
CA SER A 176 -35.48 12.74 -11.66
C SER A 176 -36.87 13.36 -11.78
N ARG A 177 -37.09 14.54 -11.17
CA ARG A 177 -38.36 15.27 -11.20
C ARG A 177 -38.70 15.83 -12.58
N PHE A 178 -37.69 16.22 -13.35
CA PHE A 178 -37.84 16.84 -14.65
C PHE A 178 -37.58 15.86 -15.80
N ALA A 179 -37.16 14.63 -15.47
CA ALA A 179 -36.70 13.56 -16.39
C ALA A 179 -35.58 14.03 -17.36
N ARG A 180 -34.83 15.05 -16.94
CA ARG A 180 -33.75 15.69 -17.70
C ARG A 180 -32.54 15.97 -16.85
N PRO A 181 -31.34 15.47 -17.20
CA PRO A 181 -30.10 15.82 -16.54
C PRO A 181 -29.62 17.25 -16.87
N LYS A 182 -28.60 17.72 -16.15
CA LYS A 182 -27.97 19.04 -16.36
C LYS A 182 -27.57 19.27 -17.80
N GLY A 183 -26.92 18.27 -18.42
CA GLY A 183 -26.54 18.32 -19.85
C GLY A 183 -27.67 18.32 -20.86
N ASP A 184 -28.93 18.16 -20.43
CA ASP A 184 -30.09 18.04 -21.33
C ASP A 184 -31.29 18.94 -20.95
N GLY A 185 -30.99 20.04 -20.29
CA GLY A 185 -32.00 21.10 -20.10
C GLY A 185 -32.52 21.31 -18.70
N LEU A 186 -32.01 20.62 -17.65
CA LEU A 186 -32.38 20.87 -16.25
C LEU A 186 -32.18 22.36 -15.87
N TYR A 187 -31.07 22.96 -16.35
CA TYR A 187 -30.79 24.37 -16.06
C TYR A 187 -31.83 25.36 -16.62
N GLY A 188 -32.49 25.03 -17.71
CA GLY A 188 -33.65 25.83 -18.20
C GLY A 188 -34.78 25.86 -17.18
N GLU A 189 -35.05 24.73 -16.52
CA GLU A 189 -36.06 24.62 -15.46
C GLU A 189 -35.64 25.36 -14.16
N VAL A 190 -34.34 25.39 -13.87
CA VAL A 190 -33.76 26.16 -12.74
C VAL A 190 -33.98 27.65 -12.98
N LEU A 191 -33.53 28.18 -14.13
CA LEU A 191 -33.62 29.59 -14.49
C LEU A 191 -35.05 30.10 -14.48
N ALA A 192 -36.02 29.32 -15.01
CA ALA A 192 -37.44 29.67 -14.99
C ALA A 192 -38.02 29.88 -13.58
N ARG A 193 -37.42 29.23 -12.55
CA ARG A 193 -37.91 29.26 -11.17
C ARG A 193 -37.15 30.23 -10.24
N VAL A 194 -35.85 30.40 -10.45
CA VAL A 194 -35.03 31.25 -9.54
C VAL A 194 -35.18 32.75 -9.85
N LYS A 195 -35.65 33.13 -11.06
CA LYS A 195 -35.97 34.50 -11.48
C LYS A 195 -34.81 35.49 -11.32
N VAL A 196 -33.57 35.04 -11.62
CA VAL A 196 -32.36 35.86 -11.70
C VAL A 196 -31.72 35.71 -13.08
N HIS A 197 -30.90 36.65 -13.51
CA HIS A 197 -30.13 36.51 -14.75
C HIS A 197 -29.11 35.39 -14.61
N ALA A 198 -28.83 34.67 -15.68
CA ALA A 198 -27.93 33.52 -15.69
C ALA A 198 -26.51 33.89 -15.27
N ASP A 199 -26.01 35.06 -15.66
CA ASP A 199 -24.69 35.61 -15.29
C ASP A 199 -24.58 36.02 -13.81
N GLN A 200 -25.66 35.95 -13.05
CA GLN A 200 -25.68 36.13 -11.59
C GLN A 200 -25.64 34.83 -10.82
N ILE A 201 -25.43 33.71 -11.51
CA ILE A 201 -25.34 32.37 -10.91
C ILE A 201 -23.93 31.81 -11.14
N LEU A 202 -23.30 31.29 -10.10
CA LEU A 202 -22.12 30.45 -10.20
C LEU A 202 -22.50 29.00 -9.88
N HIS A 203 -22.30 28.08 -10.82
CA HIS A 203 -22.47 26.64 -10.60
C HIS A 203 -21.11 25.96 -10.40
N ILE A 204 -21.01 25.14 -9.38
CA ILE A 204 -19.81 24.36 -9.04
C ILE A 204 -20.17 22.89 -8.93
N GLY A 205 -19.44 22.03 -9.60
CA GLY A 205 -19.57 20.57 -9.50
C GLY A 205 -18.30 19.85 -9.94
N ASP A 206 -18.23 18.55 -9.64
CA ASP A 206 -17.05 17.71 -9.89
C ASP A 206 -17.07 17.06 -11.29
N ASN A 207 -18.25 16.94 -11.90
CA ASN A 207 -18.40 16.33 -13.20
C ASN A 207 -18.28 17.36 -14.33
N HIS A 208 -17.09 17.47 -14.94
CA HIS A 208 -16.84 18.42 -16.00
C HIS A 208 -17.89 18.40 -17.15
N HIS A 209 -18.37 17.19 -17.53
CA HIS A 209 -19.36 17.08 -18.62
C HIS A 209 -20.73 17.61 -18.17
N ALA A 210 -21.21 17.22 -17.01
CA ALA A 210 -22.53 17.61 -16.51
C ALA A 210 -22.54 19.05 -15.98
N ASP A 211 -21.55 19.43 -15.16
CA ASP A 211 -21.56 20.68 -14.40
C ASP A 211 -20.94 21.88 -15.14
N VAL A 212 -20.06 21.61 -16.09
CA VAL A 212 -19.43 22.67 -16.88
C VAL A 212 -20.04 22.72 -18.30
N LEU A 213 -19.82 21.66 -19.09
CA LEU A 213 -20.25 21.65 -20.48
C LEU A 213 -21.79 21.65 -20.63
N GLY A 214 -22.51 20.97 -19.73
CA GLY A 214 -23.96 20.92 -19.73
C GLY A 214 -24.64 22.21 -19.24
N VAL A 215 -23.99 23.00 -18.41
CA VAL A 215 -24.55 24.22 -17.78
C VAL A 215 -24.16 25.50 -18.55
N ARG A 216 -22.93 25.57 -19.03
CA ARG A 216 -22.44 26.78 -19.78
C ARG A 216 -23.34 27.31 -20.90
N PRO A 217 -24.02 26.48 -21.73
CA PRO A 217 -24.90 26.97 -22.77
C PRO A 217 -26.06 27.83 -22.27
N PHE A 218 -26.39 27.78 -21.00
CA PHE A 218 -27.44 28.59 -20.37
C PHE A 218 -26.93 29.98 -19.92
N GLY A 219 -25.67 30.32 -20.15
CA GLY A 219 -25.06 31.60 -19.73
C GLY A 219 -24.71 31.71 -18.24
N VAL A 220 -24.68 30.60 -17.53
CA VAL A 220 -24.31 30.50 -16.12
C VAL A 220 -22.79 30.41 -15.99
N HIS A 221 -22.21 31.09 -15.00
CA HIS A 221 -20.81 30.88 -14.64
C HIS A 221 -20.61 29.46 -14.12
N THR A 222 -19.61 28.76 -14.63
CA THR A 222 -19.31 27.38 -14.24
C THR A 222 -17.88 27.24 -13.72
N LEU A 223 -17.70 26.49 -12.65
CA LEU A 223 -16.38 26.19 -12.05
C LEU A 223 -16.28 24.70 -11.81
N HIS A 224 -15.27 24.06 -12.41
CA HIS A 224 -15.03 22.65 -12.23
C HIS A 224 -14.26 22.38 -10.93
N LEU A 225 -14.87 21.68 -9.98
CA LEU A 225 -14.20 21.18 -8.79
C LEU A 225 -13.37 19.95 -9.14
N LYS A 226 -12.07 20.10 -9.27
CA LYS A 226 -11.13 18.98 -9.39
C LYS A 226 -10.91 18.37 -8.01
N GLN A 227 -11.63 17.30 -7.70
CA GLN A 227 -11.60 16.67 -6.38
C GLN A 227 -10.18 16.22 -5.97
N PHE A 228 -9.41 15.68 -6.90
CA PHE A 228 -8.08 15.12 -6.64
C PHE A 228 -7.06 15.60 -7.66
N THR A 229 -5.80 15.65 -7.24
CA THR A 229 -4.68 15.68 -8.19
C THR A 229 -4.60 14.34 -8.94
N PRO A 230 -3.95 14.27 -10.12
CA PRO A 230 -3.78 13.02 -10.85
C PRO A 230 -3.16 11.91 -10.00
N GLU A 231 -2.18 12.25 -9.15
CA GLU A 231 -1.50 11.29 -8.28
C GLU A 231 -2.41 10.77 -7.18
N ALA A 232 -3.21 11.63 -6.54
CA ALA A 232 -4.17 11.21 -5.51
C ALA A 232 -5.30 10.36 -6.11
N ALA A 233 -5.78 10.70 -7.30
CA ALA A 233 -6.78 9.92 -8.02
C ALA A 233 -6.24 8.52 -8.36
N GLU A 234 -5.01 8.44 -8.84
CA GLU A 234 -4.34 7.16 -9.13
C GLU A 234 -4.11 6.34 -7.86
N GLN A 235 -3.70 6.97 -6.77
CA GLN A 235 -3.56 6.32 -5.46
C GLN A 235 -4.88 5.66 -5.04
N LEU A 236 -5.98 6.41 -5.00
CA LEU A 236 -7.29 5.92 -4.60
C LEU A 236 -7.82 4.81 -5.52
N ARG A 237 -7.58 4.93 -6.83
CA ARG A 237 -7.92 3.89 -7.82
C ARG A 237 -7.18 2.57 -7.53
N LEU A 238 -5.89 2.63 -7.26
CA LEU A 238 -5.09 1.45 -6.94
C LEU A 238 -5.43 0.87 -5.57
N GLU A 239 -5.74 1.70 -4.58
CA GLU A 239 -6.23 1.26 -3.27
C GLU A 239 -7.55 0.50 -3.40
N SER A 240 -8.49 1.00 -4.22
CA SER A 240 -9.73 0.30 -4.53
C SER A 240 -9.51 -1.07 -5.18
N THR A 241 -8.56 -1.17 -6.10
CA THR A 241 -8.17 -2.43 -6.74
C THR A 241 -7.62 -3.43 -5.70
N VAL A 242 -6.73 -2.95 -4.84
CA VAL A 242 -6.12 -3.78 -3.77
C VAL A 242 -7.16 -4.20 -2.74
N ALA A 243 -8.08 -3.32 -2.34
CA ALA A 243 -9.17 -3.65 -1.42
C ALA A 243 -9.99 -4.84 -1.93
N GLY A 244 -10.39 -4.84 -3.21
CA GLY A 244 -11.12 -5.93 -3.84
C GLY A 244 -10.32 -7.25 -3.87
N MET A 245 -8.99 -7.19 -3.99
CA MET A 245 -8.13 -8.39 -3.97
C MET A 245 -7.83 -8.89 -2.54
N LEU A 246 -7.85 -8.02 -1.54
CA LEU A 246 -7.58 -8.41 -0.16
C LEU A 246 -8.76 -9.15 0.47
N GLN A 247 -9.99 -8.67 0.30
CA GLN A 247 -11.15 -9.18 1.02
C GLN A 247 -12.31 -9.59 0.12
N GLY A 248 -12.36 -9.09 -1.12
CA GLY A 248 -13.52 -9.24 -1.99
C GLY A 248 -14.76 -8.48 -1.49
N ASP A 249 -15.87 -8.61 -2.21
CA ASP A 249 -17.14 -8.02 -1.82
C ASP A 249 -17.87 -8.93 -0.81
N THR A 250 -18.27 -8.38 0.31
CA THR A 250 -19.03 -9.08 1.35
C THR A 250 -20.45 -8.50 1.40
N PRO A 251 -21.52 -9.34 1.37
CA PRO A 251 -22.90 -8.85 1.49
C PRO A 251 -23.12 -8.02 2.75
N GLU A 252 -24.01 -7.01 2.63
CA GLU A 252 -24.39 -6.08 3.70
C GLU A 252 -23.22 -5.27 4.29
N ARG A 253 -22.13 -5.12 3.54
CA ARG A 253 -20.97 -4.31 3.90
C ARG A 253 -20.59 -3.38 2.76
N LEU A 254 -20.19 -2.16 3.11
CA LEU A 254 -19.64 -1.20 2.14
C LEU A 254 -18.42 -1.82 1.45
N ALA A 255 -18.45 -1.87 0.12
CA ALA A 255 -17.32 -2.34 -0.67
C ALA A 255 -16.28 -1.22 -0.84
N ARG A 256 -15.01 -1.60 -0.95
CA ARG A 256 -13.89 -0.68 -1.25
C ARG A 256 -13.91 0.61 -0.44
N PRO A 257 -13.88 0.55 0.91
CA PRO A 257 -13.98 1.72 1.75
C PRO A 257 -12.77 2.65 1.60
N GLN A 258 -13.03 3.96 1.58
CA GLN A 258 -12.02 5.03 1.49
C GLN A 258 -12.44 6.23 2.35
N PRO A 259 -12.59 6.08 3.68
CA PRO A 259 -13.05 7.15 4.57
C PRO A 259 -12.06 8.31 4.67
N HIS A 260 -10.81 8.12 4.28
CA HIS A 260 -9.74 9.12 4.25
C HIS A 260 -9.74 10.00 2.99
N ARG A 261 -10.55 9.68 1.96
CA ARG A 261 -10.50 10.36 0.65
C ARG A 261 -10.70 11.87 0.71
N ALA A 262 -11.58 12.35 1.59
CA ALA A 262 -11.83 13.78 1.76
C ALA A 262 -10.59 14.53 2.30
N ALA A 263 -9.87 13.93 3.26
CA ALA A 263 -8.64 14.49 3.79
C ALA A 263 -7.52 14.51 2.72
N LEU A 264 -7.42 13.47 1.90
CA LEU A 264 -6.46 13.44 0.79
C LEU A 264 -6.75 14.52 -0.25
N ALA A 265 -8.02 14.70 -0.61
CA ALA A 265 -8.44 15.75 -1.54
C ALA A 265 -8.06 17.16 -1.07
N LEU A 266 -8.19 17.40 0.23
CA LEU A 266 -7.89 18.69 0.83
C LEU A 266 -6.38 18.91 0.99
N GLY A 267 -5.65 17.94 1.49
CA GLY A 267 -4.26 18.12 1.92
C GLY A 267 -3.21 17.78 0.88
N VAL A 268 -3.39 16.74 0.05
CA VAL A 268 -2.37 16.31 -0.93
C VAL A 268 -1.95 17.42 -1.90
N PRO A 269 -2.87 18.26 -2.44
CA PRO A 269 -2.47 19.36 -3.32
C PRO A 269 -1.52 20.39 -2.68
N GLN A 270 -1.48 20.44 -1.35
CA GLN A 270 -0.66 21.38 -0.58
C GLN A 270 0.72 20.79 -0.23
N GLN A 271 1.00 19.53 -0.63
CA GLN A 271 2.25 18.81 -0.31
C GLN A 271 3.17 18.73 -1.54
N PRO A 272 4.05 19.71 -1.78
CA PRO A 272 4.96 19.68 -2.94
C PRO A 272 6.09 18.65 -2.80
N ASP A 273 6.57 18.39 -1.59
CA ASP A 273 7.64 17.41 -1.33
C ASP A 273 7.12 15.97 -1.45
N PRO A 274 7.71 15.12 -2.31
CA PRO A 274 7.34 13.72 -2.47
C PRO A 274 7.38 12.90 -1.18
N ALA A 275 8.39 13.09 -0.34
CA ALA A 275 8.52 12.38 0.94
C ALA A 275 7.41 12.79 1.92
N HIS A 276 7.14 14.08 2.04
CA HIS A 276 6.05 14.60 2.85
C HIS A 276 4.69 14.08 2.35
N ARG A 277 4.49 14.03 1.02
CA ARG A 277 3.28 13.50 0.38
C ARG A 277 3.05 12.02 0.68
N LEU A 278 4.11 11.19 0.64
CA LEU A 278 4.04 9.78 1.06
C LEU A 278 3.58 9.66 2.51
N GLY A 279 4.15 10.47 3.39
CA GLY A 279 3.76 10.55 4.79
C GLY A 279 2.30 10.92 4.98
N TYR A 280 1.85 12.00 4.32
CA TYR A 280 0.48 12.49 4.39
C TYR A 280 -0.53 11.52 3.79
N GLY A 281 -0.25 11.02 2.58
CA GLY A 281 -1.21 10.26 1.79
C GLY A 281 -1.37 8.80 2.18
N VAL A 282 -0.34 8.18 2.77
CA VAL A 282 -0.34 6.73 3.10
C VAL A 282 -0.19 6.48 4.59
N LEU A 283 0.89 7.01 5.21
CA LEU A 283 1.15 6.75 6.62
C LEU A 283 0.20 7.53 7.54
N GLY A 284 -0.25 8.69 7.12
CA GLY A 284 -1.23 9.51 7.85
C GLY A 284 -2.52 8.75 8.14
N PRO A 285 -3.27 8.31 7.12
CA PRO A 285 -4.43 7.45 7.30
C PRO A 285 -4.15 6.22 8.16
N LEU A 286 -3.04 5.50 7.86
CA LEU A 286 -2.65 4.27 8.55
C LEU A 286 -2.50 4.49 10.06
N PHE A 287 -1.66 5.44 10.47
CA PHE A 287 -1.35 5.64 11.89
C PHE A 287 -2.45 6.38 12.64
N CYS A 288 -3.27 7.22 11.98
CA CYS A 288 -4.46 7.80 12.59
C CYS A 288 -5.54 6.76 12.89
N GLY A 289 -5.77 5.82 11.95
CA GLY A 289 -6.69 4.71 12.16
C GLY A 289 -6.19 3.75 13.24
N PHE A 290 -4.89 3.47 13.26
CA PHE A 290 -4.26 2.66 14.30
C PHE A 290 -4.40 3.30 15.67
N ASP A 291 -4.13 4.60 15.80
CA ASP A 291 -4.26 5.35 17.05
C ASP A 291 -5.71 5.36 17.57
N ALA A 292 -6.69 5.56 16.68
CA ALA A 292 -8.11 5.49 17.05
C ALA A 292 -8.51 4.10 17.58
N TRP A 293 -7.96 3.03 16.99
CA TRP A 293 -8.15 1.67 17.48
C TRP A 293 -7.47 1.45 18.85
N LEU A 294 -6.26 2.00 19.06
CA LEU A 294 -5.55 1.91 20.34
C LEU A 294 -6.37 2.55 21.49
N HIS A 295 -7.07 3.66 21.25
CA HIS A 295 -7.95 4.27 22.25
C HIS A 295 -9.06 3.31 22.69
N LYS A 296 -9.71 2.62 21.77
CA LYS A 296 -10.75 1.61 22.09
C LYS A 296 -10.19 0.42 22.86
N GLU A 297 -8.99 -0.05 22.49
CA GLU A 297 -8.32 -1.11 23.23
C GLU A 297 -7.94 -0.65 24.65
N ALA A 298 -7.50 0.59 24.82
CA ALA A 298 -7.20 1.16 26.15
C ALA A 298 -8.46 1.31 27.00
N GLU A 299 -9.57 1.77 26.45
CA GLU A 299 -10.87 1.83 27.13
C GLU A 299 -11.32 0.43 27.59
N ALA A 300 -11.18 -0.58 26.71
CA ALA A 300 -11.49 -1.96 27.04
C ALA A 300 -10.59 -2.52 28.16
N LEU A 301 -9.29 -2.19 28.15
CA LEU A 301 -8.35 -2.59 29.21
C LEU A 301 -8.66 -1.87 30.54
N ALA A 302 -9.01 -0.59 30.50
CA ALA A 302 -9.37 0.19 31.69
C ALA A 302 -10.64 -0.33 32.38
N SER A 303 -11.56 -0.97 31.62
CA SER A 303 -12.77 -1.56 32.20
C SER A 303 -12.49 -2.72 33.19
N SER A 304 -11.29 -3.31 33.12
CA SER A 304 -10.83 -4.37 34.05
C SER A 304 -10.30 -3.83 35.39
N GLY A 305 -10.19 -2.49 35.54
CA GLY A 305 -9.61 -1.81 36.70
C GLY A 305 -8.13 -1.47 36.52
N GLY A 306 -7.62 -0.54 37.33
CA GLY A 306 -6.25 -0.05 37.22
C GLY A 306 -6.07 1.01 36.11
N ARG A 307 -4.91 1.66 36.09
CA ARG A 307 -4.54 2.63 35.04
C ARG A 307 -3.94 1.90 33.86
N VAL A 308 -4.20 2.37 32.66
CA VAL A 308 -3.56 1.89 31.44
C VAL A 308 -2.41 2.84 31.09
N HIS A 309 -1.19 2.33 31.09
CA HIS A 309 0.01 3.06 30.69
C HIS A 309 0.32 2.75 29.23
N TRP A 310 0.40 3.79 28.39
CA TRP A 310 0.69 3.68 26.97
C TRP A 310 2.20 3.66 26.74
N LEU A 311 2.75 2.53 26.35
CA LEU A 311 4.19 2.30 26.16
C LEU A 311 4.49 2.05 24.69
N PHE A 312 5.02 3.04 24.02
CA PHE A 312 5.44 2.93 22.62
C PHE A 312 6.86 2.34 22.55
N MET A 313 6.97 1.18 21.93
CA MET A 313 8.21 0.42 21.84
C MET A 313 9.16 1.03 20.81
N LEU A 314 10.16 1.79 21.22
CA LEU A 314 11.15 2.33 20.29
C LEU A 314 12.07 1.18 19.78
N ARG A 315 12.44 1.18 18.54
CA ARG A 315 12.52 2.22 17.48
C ARG A 315 11.23 2.39 16.67
N ASP A 316 10.50 1.32 16.39
CA ASP A 316 9.42 1.27 15.40
C ASP A 316 8.12 1.90 15.92
N GLY A 317 7.94 1.97 17.23
CA GLY A 317 6.87 2.74 17.89
C GLY A 317 7.04 4.26 17.87
N HIS A 318 8.10 4.80 17.23
CA HIS A 318 8.35 6.23 17.20
C HIS A 318 7.28 7.02 16.45
N LEU A 319 6.95 6.63 15.22
CA LEU A 319 5.93 7.33 14.45
C LEU A 319 4.53 7.21 15.04
N PRO A 320 4.07 6.02 15.52
CA PRO A 320 2.84 5.93 16.30
C PRO A 320 2.77 6.90 17.49
N LEU A 321 3.86 7.03 18.27
CA LEU A 321 3.93 7.98 19.38
C LEU A 321 3.77 9.45 18.92
N ARG A 322 4.43 9.82 17.82
CA ARG A 322 4.32 11.18 17.26
C ARG A 322 2.90 11.49 16.79
N VAL A 323 2.20 10.53 16.19
CA VAL A 323 0.80 10.68 15.78
C VAL A 323 -0.10 10.83 17.00
N HIS A 324 0.07 9.98 18.02
CA HIS A 324 -0.65 10.05 19.29
C HIS A 324 -0.52 11.44 19.96
N GLN A 325 0.72 11.93 20.05
CA GLN A 325 1.00 13.26 20.59
C GLN A 325 0.41 14.40 19.73
N ALA A 326 0.41 14.27 18.40
CA ALA A 326 -0.14 15.27 17.49
C ALA A 326 -1.66 15.40 17.62
N ARG A 327 -2.33 14.36 18.10
CA ARG A 327 -3.78 14.36 18.42
C ARG A 327 -4.11 14.90 19.79
N GLY A 328 -3.10 15.27 20.58
CA GLY A 328 -3.26 15.89 21.91
C GLY A 328 -3.13 14.92 23.09
N ASP A 329 -2.76 13.68 22.82
CA ASP A 329 -2.66 12.62 23.83
C ASP A 329 -1.20 12.46 24.34
N SER A 330 -1.01 11.71 25.43
CA SER A 330 0.27 11.48 26.06
C SER A 330 0.58 9.99 26.18
N GLY A 331 1.80 9.61 25.80
CA GLY A 331 2.32 8.26 25.91
C GLY A 331 3.80 8.26 26.20
N HIS A 332 4.32 7.13 26.62
CA HIS A 332 5.72 6.98 27.05
C HIS A 332 6.50 6.17 26.03
N ALA A 333 7.67 6.67 25.64
CA ALA A 333 8.64 5.92 24.85
C ALA A 333 9.38 4.95 25.76
N VAL A 334 9.46 3.67 25.37
CA VAL A 334 10.29 2.66 26.07
C VAL A 334 11.19 1.96 25.07
N GLU A 335 12.42 1.71 25.48
CA GLU A 335 13.44 1.14 24.64
C GLU A 335 13.77 -0.29 25.10
N ILE A 336 13.16 -1.28 24.48
CA ILE A 336 13.45 -2.70 24.71
C ILE A 336 13.69 -3.35 23.36
N SER A 337 14.93 -3.77 23.09
CA SER A 337 15.26 -4.50 21.86
C SER A 337 14.95 -5.99 22.00
N ARG A 338 14.80 -6.67 20.86
CA ARG A 338 14.67 -8.14 20.85
C ARG A 338 15.87 -8.80 21.56
N MET A 339 17.08 -8.29 21.36
CA MET A 339 18.29 -8.81 21.98
C MET A 339 18.26 -8.66 23.51
N THR A 340 17.95 -7.46 24.03
CA THR A 340 17.89 -7.22 25.47
C THR A 340 16.76 -8.03 26.12
N ALA A 341 15.58 -8.11 25.49
CA ALA A 341 14.46 -8.92 25.98
C ALA A 341 14.78 -10.41 26.02
N THR A 342 15.39 -10.96 24.96
CA THR A 342 15.77 -12.37 24.89
C THR A 342 16.80 -12.72 25.95
N PHE A 343 17.85 -11.91 26.10
CA PHE A 343 18.88 -12.18 27.10
C PHE A 343 18.37 -12.00 28.54
N ALA A 344 17.60 -10.95 28.81
CA ALA A 344 16.97 -10.70 30.10
C ALA A 344 16.01 -11.85 30.54
N ALA A 345 15.44 -12.59 29.59
CA ALA A 345 14.58 -13.74 29.88
C ALA A 345 15.35 -14.98 30.38
N LEU A 346 16.66 -15.05 30.21
CA LEU A 346 17.52 -16.20 30.62
C LEU A 346 17.80 -16.22 32.13
N THR A 347 16.78 -16.10 32.98
CA THR A 347 16.92 -15.96 34.43
C THR A 347 17.01 -17.29 35.19
N SER A 348 16.80 -18.42 34.50
CA SER A 348 16.82 -19.77 35.10
C SER A 348 17.47 -20.79 34.15
N ASP A 349 17.94 -21.92 34.75
CA ASP A 349 18.49 -23.04 33.97
C ASP A 349 17.53 -23.61 32.94
N VAL A 350 16.23 -23.65 33.25
CA VAL A 350 15.19 -24.10 32.33
C VAL A 350 15.06 -23.16 31.15
N ALA A 351 15.00 -21.84 31.38
CA ALA A 351 14.93 -20.83 30.32
C ALA A 351 16.18 -20.87 29.42
N PHE A 352 17.36 -20.99 30.03
CA PHE A 352 18.63 -21.09 29.29
C PHE A 352 18.70 -22.36 28.42
N SER A 353 18.31 -23.53 28.94
CA SER A 353 18.31 -24.77 28.17
C SER A 353 17.30 -24.76 27.03
N ARG A 354 16.11 -24.15 27.22
CA ARG A 354 15.12 -23.95 26.17
C ARG A 354 15.68 -23.05 25.06
N PHE A 355 16.27 -21.93 25.44
CA PHE A 355 16.90 -21.00 24.47
C PHE A 355 17.97 -21.70 23.63
N LEU A 356 18.87 -22.50 24.26
CA LEU A 356 19.89 -23.25 23.51
C LEU A 356 19.28 -24.26 22.53
N ALA A 357 18.18 -24.90 22.90
CA ALA A 357 17.45 -25.83 22.02
C ALA A 357 16.82 -25.10 20.84
N GLU A 358 16.19 -23.96 21.05
CA GLU A 358 15.60 -23.10 20.00
C GLU A 358 16.69 -22.57 19.04
N GLN A 359 17.90 -22.31 19.56
CA GLN A 359 19.05 -21.83 18.78
C GLN A 359 19.97 -22.97 18.27
N ALA A 360 19.47 -24.21 18.15
CA ALA A 360 20.29 -25.37 17.79
C ALA A 360 21.04 -25.25 16.47
N THR A 361 20.45 -24.54 15.48
CA THR A 361 21.02 -24.32 14.14
C THR A 361 21.74 -22.99 13.98
N THR A 362 21.70 -22.11 14.99
CA THR A 362 22.33 -20.79 14.94
C THR A 362 23.85 -20.90 14.92
N PRO A 363 24.56 -20.20 14.00
CA PRO A 363 26.02 -20.15 13.96
C PRO A 363 26.64 -19.71 15.30
N ALA A 364 27.79 -20.31 15.68
CA ALA A 364 28.43 -20.00 16.95
C ALA A 364 28.74 -18.50 17.17
N PRO A 365 29.22 -17.72 16.19
CA PRO A 365 29.44 -16.29 16.41
C PRO A 365 28.15 -15.53 16.73
N THR A 366 27.06 -15.88 16.05
CA THR A 366 25.75 -15.25 16.29
C THR A 366 25.20 -15.62 17.65
N LEU A 367 25.25 -16.90 18.01
CA LEU A 367 24.81 -17.37 19.33
C LEU A 367 25.63 -16.71 20.47
N GLY A 368 26.94 -16.58 20.27
CA GLY A 368 27.78 -15.92 21.28
C GLY A 368 27.45 -14.44 21.45
N ARG A 369 27.14 -13.72 20.37
CA ARG A 369 26.63 -12.34 20.47
C ARG A 369 25.28 -12.28 21.20
N MET A 370 24.37 -13.22 20.91
CA MET A 370 23.08 -13.30 21.62
C MET A 370 23.27 -13.56 23.11
N LEU A 371 24.32 -14.31 23.50
CA LEU A 371 24.73 -14.56 24.89
C LEU A 371 25.63 -13.45 25.46
N ARG A 372 25.88 -12.37 24.71
CA ARG A 372 26.68 -11.20 25.09
C ARG A 372 28.13 -11.55 25.47
N LEU A 373 28.70 -12.62 24.84
CA LEU A 373 30.09 -12.98 25.04
C LEU A 373 31.02 -11.91 24.46
N ASP A 374 32.10 -11.64 25.19
CA ASP A 374 33.15 -10.75 24.69
C ASP A 374 33.87 -11.37 23.48
N GLN A 375 34.48 -10.50 22.65
CA GLN A 375 35.11 -10.91 21.40
C GLN A 375 36.26 -11.91 21.63
N THR A 376 37.02 -11.77 22.73
CA THR A 376 38.13 -12.66 23.07
C THR A 376 37.64 -14.08 23.34
N THR A 377 36.53 -14.21 24.05
CA THR A 377 35.88 -15.51 24.32
C THR A 377 35.31 -16.11 23.02
N LEU A 378 34.68 -15.31 22.17
CA LEU A 378 34.17 -15.72 20.86
C LEU A 378 35.28 -16.22 19.95
N ASP A 379 36.39 -15.49 19.87
CA ASP A 379 37.54 -15.87 19.05
C ASP A 379 38.11 -17.19 19.51
N ARG A 380 38.27 -17.39 20.83
CA ARG A 380 38.74 -18.64 21.42
C ARG A 380 37.86 -19.84 21.07
N ILE A 381 36.55 -19.63 21.02
CA ILE A 381 35.56 -20.67 20.67
C ILE A 381 35.57 -20.96 19.16
N CYS A 382 35.74 -19.95 18.31
CA CYS A 382 35.54 -20.04 16.88
C CYS A 382 36.84 -20.23 16.06
N GLN A 383 37.99 -19.71 16.57
CA GLN A 383 39.23 -19.64 15.81
C GLN A 383 39.72 -21.02 15.38
N GLY A 384 40.05 -21.14 14.07
CA GLY A 384 40.60 -22.36 13.46
C GLY A 384 39.61 -23.53 13.36
N ARG A 385 38.30 -23.29 13.58
CA ARG A 385 37.26 -24.31 13.48
C ARG A 385 36.33 -24.07 12.31
N ASP A 386 35.90 -25.15 11.68
CA ASP A 386 34.77 -25.08 10.73
C ASP A 386 33.47 -24.73 11.48
N PRO A 387 32.40 -24.28 10.80
CA PRO A 387 31.17 -23.84 11.44
C PRO A 387 30.52 -24.86 12.37
N LEU A 388 30.58 -26.14 12.04
CA LEU A 388 29.99 -27.21 12.83
C LEU A 388 30.85 -27.51 14.09
N ALA A 389 32.17 -27.49 13.96
CA ALA A 389 33.10 -27.65 15.08
C ALA A 389 33.02 -26.46 16.05
N ALA A 390 32.89 -25.22 15.51
CA ALA A 390 32.68 -24.03 16.32
C ALA A 390 31.35 -24.10 17.09
N ARG A 391 30.29 -24.58 16.44
CA ARG A 391 28.98 -24.75 17.12
C ARG A 391 29.00 -25.77 18.25
N ARG A 392 29.72 -26.89 18.05
CA ARG A 392 29.94 -27.89 19.11
C ARG A 392 30.78 -27.35 20.25
N ALA A 393 31.82 -26.56 19.95
CA ALA A 393 32.65 -25.92 20.96
C ALA A 393 31.84 -24.93 21.80
N MET A 394 30.96 -24.13 21.16
CA MET A 394 30.03 -23.24 21.84
C MET A 394 29.08 -24.02 22.78
N GLY A 395 28.52 -25.14 22.33
CA GLY A 395 27.67 -25.99 23.17
C GLY A 395 28.39 -26.43 24.42
N LYS A 396 29.63 -26.99 24.27
CA LYS A 396 30.46 -27.39 25.42
C LYS A 396 30.79 -26.24 26.37
N TRP A 397 31.01 -25.04 25.82
CA TRP A 397 31.24 -23.83 26.62
C TRP A 397 30.00 -23.44 27.42
N CYS A 398 28.82 -23.53 26.85
CA CYS A 398 27.53 -23.28 27.50
C CYS A 398 27.17 -24.34 28.55
N ASP A 399 27.65 -25.57 28.41
CA ASP A 399 27.43 -26.67 29.38
C ASP A 399 28.31 -26.57 30.61
N ASP A 400 29.37 -25.76 30.55
CA ASP A 400 30.24 -25.54 31.73
C ASP A 400 29.45 -24.83 32.84
N PRO A 401 29.41 -25.39 34.07
CA PRO A 401 28.62 -24.84 35.18
C PRO A 401 29.06 -23.43 35.61
N GLY A 402 30.34 -23.07 35.42
CA GLY A 402 30.87 -21.74 35.74
C GLY A 402 30.36 -20.70 34.75
N ASN A 403 30.54 -20.99 33.46
CA ASN A 403 30.05 -20.12 32.39
C ASN A 403 28.51 -19.93 32.44
N ARG A 404 27.78 -21.01 32.67
CA ARG A 404 26.32 -20.98 32.80
C ARG A 404 25.87 -20.09 33.95
N ARG A 405 26.50 -20.21 35.15
CA ARG A 405 26.20 -19.33 36.28
C ARG A 405 26.49 -17.87 35.98
N ALA A 406 27.59 -17.59 35.29
CA ALA A 406 27.94 -16.23 34.90
C ALA A 406 26.89 -15.62 33.96
N ILE A 407 26.45 -16.36 32.92
CA ILE A 407 25.38 -15.90 31.99
C ILE A 407 24.08 -15.63 32.75
N LEU A 408 23.66 -16.56 33.63
CA LEU A 408 22.41 -16.38 34.38
C LEU A 408 22.46 -15.19 35.33
N ALA A 409 23.63 -14.90 35.92
CA ALA A 409 23.82 -13.73 36.77
C ALA A 409 23.73 -12.42 35.96
N ASP A 410 24.41 -12.36 34.81
CA ASP A 410 24.34 -11.17 33.93
C ASP A 410 22.94 -10.98 33.35
N ALA A 411 22.25 -12.05 32.99
CA ALA A 411 20.86 -12.00 32.50
C ALA A 411 19.90 -11.40 33.56
N ARG A 412 20.04 -11.83 34.84
CA ARG A 412 19.23 -11.26 35.93
C ARG A 412 19.56 -9.80 36.16
N ALA A 413 20.84 -9.42 36.16
CA ALA A 413 21.22 -8.02 36.29
C ALA A 413 20.69 -7.15 35.15
N LEU A 414 20.68 -7.65 33.89
CA LEU A 414 20.06 -6.95 32.78
C LEU A 414 18.54 -6.85 32.95
N ALA A 415 17.87 -7.92 33.38
CA ALA A 415 16.44 -7.91 33.64
C ALA A 415 16.05 -6.84 34.68
N ASP A 416 16.81 -6.73 35.77
CA ASP A 416 16.58 -5.73 36.83
C ASP A 416 16.73 -4.31 36.28
N ARG A 417 17.77 -4.04 35.47
CA ARG A 417 17.97 -2.72 34.81
C ARG A 417 16.88 -2.42 33.81
N MET A 418 16.43 -3.41 33.02
CA MET A 418 15.32 -3.25 32.06
C MET A 418 14.00 -2.93 32.77
N VAL A 419 13.70 -3.62 33.88
CA VAL A 419 12.53 -3.32 34.72
C VAL A 419 12.65 -1.91 35.32
N GLY A 420 13.86 -1.52 35.78
CA GLY A 420 14.15 -0.16 36.24
C GLY A 420 13.84 0.90 35.16
N HIS A 421 14.25 0.65 33.90
CA HIS A 421 13.92 1.52 32.77
C HIS A 421 12.42 1.75 32.61
N VAL A 422 11.62 0.68 32.61
CA VAL A 422 10.15 0.79 32.48
C VAL A 422 9.54 1.50 33.67
N ARG A 423 9.97 1.14 34.90
CA ARG A 423 9.48 1.78 36.15
C ARG A 423 9.72 3.28 36.15
N ASN A 424 10.90 3.74 35.71
CA ASN A 424 11.23 5.16 35.66
C ASN A 424 10.40 5.93 34.62
N ALA A 425 9.97 5.26 33.55
CA ALA A 425 9.15 5.90 32.50
C ALA A 425 7.72 6.20 32.97
N ILE A 426 7.12 5.37 33.85
CA ILE A 426 5.67 5.40 34.11
C ILE A 426 5.23 5.34 35.56
N ASP A 427 6.10 4.98 36.51
CA ASP A 427 5.78 4.78 37.93
C ASP A 427 4.49 3.94 38.15
N PRO A 428 4.49 2.65 37.72
CA PRO A 428 3.30 1.81 37.77
C PRO A 428 2.95 1.37 39.19
N ARG A 429 1.65 1.15 39.44
CA ARG A 429 1.12 0.58 40.69
C ARG A 429 0.69 -0.87 40.47
N PRO A 430 0.69 -1.69 41.53
CA PRO A 430 0.09 -3.01 41.46
C PRO A 430 -1.32 -3.00 40.88
N GLY A 431 -1.62 -3.87 39.93
CA GLY A 431 -2.90 -3.93 39.24
C GLY A 431 -3.07 -2.99 38.06
N ASP A 432 -2.10 -2.12 37.76
CA ASP A 432 -2.10 -1.33 36.52
C ASP A 432 -1.88 -2.23 35.27
N THR A 433 -2.19 -1.69 34.09
CA THR A 433 -1.96 -2.36 32.80
C THR A 433 -0.88 -1.63 32.00
N LEU A 434 0.13 -2.36 31.53
CA LEU A 434 1.11 -1.88 30.54
C LEU A 434 0.63 -2.24 29.14
N MET A 435 0.22 -1.27 28.35
CA MET A 435 -0.14 -1.46 26.97
C MET A 435 1.09 -1.21 26.09
N LEU A 436 1.73 -2.30 25.62
CA LEU A 436 2.90 -2.26 24.74
C LEU A 436 2.44 -2.03 23.30
N ILE A 437 2.89 -0.94 22.68
CA ILE A 437 2.48 -0.51 21.34
C ILE A 437 3.68 -0.62 20.39
N ASP A 438 3.50 -1.38 19.30
CA ASP A 438 4.57 -1.64 18.33
C ASP A 438 3.98 -1.92 16.93
N LEU A 439 4.83 -1.93 15.88
CA LEU A 439 4.40 -2.36 14.55
C LEU A 439 4.07 -3.87 14.50
N GLY A 440 4.77 -4.69 15.23
CA GLY A 440 4.43 -6.11 15.37
C GLY A 440 5.62 -7.04 15.11
N TYR A 441 5.48 -8.14 14.53
CA TYR A 441 4.60 -9.00 13.78
C TYR A 441 4.23 -10.27 14.55
N ASN A 442 5.14 -10.78 15.42
CA ASN A 442 4.93 -11.96 16.26
C ASN A 442 4.85 -11.61 17.76
N GLY A 443 5.06 -10.34 18.13
CA GLY A 443 5.12 -9.91 19.51
C GLY A 443 6.29 -10.53 20.30
N SER A 444 7.42 -10.79 19.63
CA SER A 444 8.58 -11.51 20.21
C SER A 444 9.18 -10.80 21.42
N VAL A 445 9.19 -9.47 21.44
CA VAL A 445 9.64 -8.70 22.60
C VAL A 445 8.74 -8.95 23.80
N GLN A 446 7.42 -8.90 23.61
CA GLN A 446 6.46 -9.19 24.68
C GLN A 446 6.57 -10.63 25.18
N ASN A 447 6.84 -11.62 24.29
CA ASN A 447 7.03 -13.01 24.71
C ASN A 447 8.13 -13.16 25.76
N GLN A 448 9.20 -12.40 25.63
CA GLN A 448 10.36 -12.45 26.50
C GLN A 448 10.24 -11.48 27.69
N ALA A 449 9.96 -10.20 27.43
CA ALA A 449 9.93 -9.15 28.45
C ALA A 449 8.61 -9.12 29.24
N GLY A 450 7.47 -9.48 28.62
CA GLY A 450 6.14 -9.37 29.24
C GLY A 450 6.01 -10.11 30.57
N PRO A 451 6.37 -11.42 30.67
CA PRO A 451 6.32 -12.16 31.90
C PRO A 451 7.25 -11.62 32.99
N LEU A 452 8.39 -11.03 32.61
CA LEU A 452 9.32 -10.37 33.56
C LEU A 452 8.72 -9.10 34.14
N LEU A 453 8.18 -8.22 33.26
CA LEU A 453 7.53 -6.98 33.67
C LEU A 453 6.29 -7.23 34.54
N ALA A 454 5.44 -8.16 34.14
CA ALA A 454 4.24 -8.53 34.88
C ALA A 454 4.58 -8.96 36.33
N ARG A 455 5.58 -9.83 36.47
CA ARG A 455 5.99 -10.32 37.79
C ARG A 455 6.71 -9.26 38.64
N ALA A 456 7.62 -8.47 38.01
CA ALA A 456 8.45 -7.52 38.75
C ALA A 456 7.71 -6.26 39.19
N LEU A 457 6.65 -5.89 38.47
CA LEU A 457 5.88 -4.68 38.71
C LEU A 457 4.45 -4.95 39.23
N ASP A 458 4.05 -6.22 39.31
CA ASP A 458 2.71 -6.68 39.69
C ASP A 458 1.59 -6.02 38.82
N VAL A 459 1.77 -6.10 37.49
CA VAL A 459 0.90 -5.45 36.49
C VAL A 459 0.42 -6.44 35.43
N HIS A 460 -0.67 -6.10 34.74
CA HIS A 460 -1.06 -6.75 33.50
C HIS A 460 -0.23 -6.21 32.32
N VAL A 461 0.16 -7.07 31.36
CA VAL A 461 0.91 -6.67 30.15
C VAL A 461 0.14 -7.05 28.91
N ALA A 462 -0.38 -6.05 28.19
CA ALA A 462 -1.16 -6.19 26.98
C ALA A 462 -0.38 -5.65 25.76
N GLY A 463 -0.15 -6.48 24.75
CA GLY A 463 0.47 -6.06 23.49
C GLY A 463 -0.57 -5.59 22.49
N ARG A 464 -0.34 -4.43 21.87
CA ARG A 464 -1.20 -3.85 20.82
C ARG A 464 -0.34 -3.49 19.62
N TYR A 465 -0.58 -4.20 18.53
CA TYR A 465 0.28 -4.20 17.35
C TYR A 465 -0.46 -3.66 16.13
N LEU A 466 0.26 -2.92 15.28
CA LEU A 466 -0.30 -2.54 13.98
C LEU A 466 -0.67 -3.79 13.17
N LEU A 467 0.26 -4.74 13.08
CA LEU A 467 0.13 -5.97 12.33
C LEU A 467 0.59 -7.15 13.18
N LEU A 468 -0.30 -8.11 13.43
CA LEU A 468 0.03 -9.29 14.25
C LEU A 468 -0.28 -10.58 13.48
N ARG A 469 0.78 -11.39 13.29
CA ARG A 469 0.70 -12.78 12.83
C ARG A 469 1.44 -13.65 13.83
N GLU A 470 0.78 -13.95 14.93
CA GLU A 470 1.37 -14.85 15.91
C GLU A 470 1.33 -16.29 15.38
N THR A 471 2.50 -16.86 15.06
CA THR A 471 2.63 -18.23 14.58
C THR A 471 2.72 -19.23 15.72
N GLU A 472 3.23 -18.78 16.87
CA GLU A 472 3.32 -19.56 18.11
C GLU A 472 2.42 -18.93 19.17
N LEU A 473 1.39 -19.67 19.59
CA LEU A 473 0.45 -19.19 20.60
C LEU A 473 1.16 -19.09 21.96
N SER A 474 1.50 -17.88 22.36
CA SER A 474 2.18 -17.61 23.63
C SER A 474 1.25 -17.64 24.86
N GLY A 475 -0.06 -17.53 24.66
CA GLY A 475 -1.05 -17.35 25.73
C GLY A 475 -1.05 -15.97 26.39
N LEU A 476 -0.28 -15.00 25.85
CA LEU A 476 -0.24 -13.64 26.34
C LEU A 476 -1.35 -12.78 25.71
N ASP A 477 -1.77 -11.70 26.40
CA ASP A 477 -2.71 -10.75 25.85
C ASP A 477 -2.06 -9.96 24.71
N LYS A 478 -2.38 -10.34 23.47
CA LYS A 478 -1.91 -9.71 22.25
C LYS A 478 -3.06 -9.50 21.28
N ARG A 479 -3.12 -8.33 20.67
CA ARG A 479 -4.04 -8.02 19.59
C ARG A 479 -3.35 -7.18 18.53
N GLY A 480 -3.70 -7.43 17.26
CA GLY A 480 -3.29 -6.61 16.14
C GLY A 480 -4.47 -5.82 15.57
N TRP A 481 -4.21 -4.64 15.04
CA TRP A 481 -5.22 -3.94 14.24
C TRP A 481 -5.46 -4.69 12.93
N PHE A 482 -4.39 -5.19 12.31
CA PHE A 482 -4.43 -6.19 11.24
C PHE A 482 -4.00 -7.54 11.84
N ASP A 483 -4.94 -8.43 12.05
CA ASP A 483 -4.69 -9.75 12.63
C ASP A 483 -5.67 -10.82 12.09
N PRO A 484 -5.53 -12.10 12.50
CA PRO A 484 -6.36 -13.21 12.02
C PRO A 484 -7.87 -13.09 12.31
N ARG A 485 -8.29 -12.16 13.17
CA ARG A 485 -9.72 -11.89 13.42
C ARG A 485 -10.36 -11.15 12.25
N HIS A 486 -9.57 -10.48 11.42
CA HIS A 486 -10.02 -9.56 10.37
C HIS A 486 -9.55 -9.92 8.98
N PHE A 487 -8.42 -10.62 8.86
CA PHE A 487 -7.81 -10.98 7.58
C PHE A 487 -7.42 -12.45 7.55
N ASP A 488 -7.55 -13.09 6.41
CA ASP A 488 -7.07 -14.45 6.23
C ASP A 488 -5.53 -14.55 6.30
N PRO A 489 -4.97 -15.75 6.55
CA PRO A 489 -3.53 -15.91 6.72
C PRO A 489 -2.69 -15.46 5.52
N THR A 490 -3.21 -15.60 4.30
CA THR A 490 -2.47 -15.20 3.08
C THR A 490 -2.49 -13.69 2.88
N ALA A 491 -3.58 -13.01 3.24
CA ALA A 491 -3.64 -11.54 3.27
C ALA A 491 -2.65 -10.97 4.29
N LEU A 492 -2.60 -11.52 5.50
CA LEU A 492 -1.63 -11.13 6.52
C LEU A 492 -0.19 -11.38 6.06
N ALA A 493 0.10 -12.55 5.48
CA ALA A 493 1.41 -12.85 4.93
C ALA A 493 1.82 -11.87 3.82
N THR A 494 0.86 -11.46 2.99
CA THR A 494 1.07 -10.47 1.94
C THR A 494 1.45 -9.11 2.53
N MET A 495 0.72 -8.61 3.52
CA MET A 495 1.03 -7.36 4.21
C MET A 495 2.39 -7.37 4.91
N ILE A 496 2.81 -8.53 5.43
CA ILE A 496 4.11 -8.69 6.11
C ILE A 496 5.28 -8.78 5.10
N GLY A 497 5.04 -9.23 3.88
CA GLY A 497 6.10 -9.60 2.93
C GLY A 497 7.09 -8.48 2.59
N ASN A 498 6.68 -7.21 2.68
CA ASN A 498 7.50 -6.04 2.37
C ASN A 498 7.59 -5.03 3.53
N VAL A 499 7.40 -5.48 4.77
CA VAL A 499 7.35 -4.60 5.96
C VAL A 499 8.64 -3.83 6.22
N ALA A 500 9.78 -4.25 5.68
CA ALA A 500 11.04 -3.51 5.78
C ALA A 500 10.88 -2.05 5.33
N VAL A 501 10.03 -1.77 4.33
CA VAL A 501 9.70 -0.41 3.90
C VAL A 501 9.02 0.36 5.04
N LEU A 502 8.01 -0.22 5.67
CA LEU A 502 7.29 0.43 6.77
C LEU A 502 8.21 0.69 7.97
N GLU A 503 9.07 -0.29 8.32
CA GLU A 503 10.05 -0.15 9.40
C GLU A 503 11.02 1.01 9.13
N GLN A 504 11.53 1.14 7.89
CA GLN A 504 12.42 2.26 7.53
C GLN A 504 11.74 3.62 7.66
N LEU A 505 10.46 3.72 7.33
CA LEU A 505 9.70 4.97 7.38
C LEU A 505 9.22 5.34 8.79
N ALA A 506 8.88 4.35 9.63
CA ALA A 506 8.31 4.57 10.96
C ALA A 506 9.37 4.72 12.08
N THR A 507 10.58 4.17 11.87
CA THR A 507 11.64 4.12 12.89
C THR A 507 12.26 5.51 13.17
N THR A 508 13.09 5.56 14.22
CA THR A 508 13.93 6.74 14.55
C THR A 508 15.40 6.49 14.22
N ALA A 509 16.19 7.55 14.16
CA ALA A 509 17.63 7.50 13.90
C ALA A 509 18.48 6.95 15.05
N ILE A 510 17.91 6.67 16.23
CA ILE A 510 18.64 6.12 17.36
C ILE A 510 19.05 4.65 17.14
N GLY A 511 20.20 4.25 17.68
CA GLY A 511 20.66 2.86 17.66
C GLY A 511 19.79 1.95 18.51
N SER A 512 19.84 0.64 18.24
CA SER A 512 19.17 -0.35 19.09
C SER A 512 19.75 -0.36 20.49
N VAL A 513 18.91 -0.46 21.52
CA VAL A 513 19.36 -0.62 22.89
C VAL A 513 20.06 -1.97 23.05
N ILE A 514 21.23 -1.95 23.68
CA ILE A 514 22.08 -3.12 23.96
C ILE A 514 22.23 -3.40 25.44
N ASP A 515 22.05 -2.40 26.30
CA ASP A 515 22.07 -2.49 27.75
C ASP A 515 21.40 -1.27 28.38
N TYR A 516 21.43 -1.23 29.73
CA TYR A 516 20.99 -0.07 30.52
C TYR A 516 22.02 0.20 31.62
N THR A 517 22.19 1.45 31.99
CA THR A 517 22.92 1.85 33.18
C THR A 517 22.19 1.39 34.45
N PRO A 518 22.83 1.39 35.61
CA PRO A 518 22.18 1.00 36.86
C PRO A 518 20.92 1.78 37.22
N ASP A 519 20.81 3.02 36.75
CA ASP A 519 19.63 3.89 36.89
C ASP A 519 18.56 3.69 35.81
N GLY A 520 18.73 2.69 34.91
CA GLY A 520 17.77 2.36 33.88
C GLY A 520 17.86 3.22 32.59
N THR A 521 18.89 4.05 32.43
CA THR A 521 19.11 4.82 31.18
C THR A 521 19.60 3.87 30.07
N PRO A 522 18.99 3.89 28.85
CA PRO A 522 19.36 2.99 27.75
C PRO A 522 20.78 3.25 27.22
N ILE A 523 21.54 2.19 27.05
CA ILE A 523 22.82 2.18 26.33
C ILE A 523 22.57 1.64 24.93
N ARG A 524 22.91 2.42 23.89
CA ARG A 524 22.57 2.11 22.49
C ARG A 524 23.81 1.73 21.69
N ALA A 525 23.61 0.87 20.69
CA ALA A 525 24.63 0.62 19.66
C ALA A 525 24.86 1.88 18.81
N ALA A 526 26.06 2.03 18.25
CA ALA A 526 26.36 3.10 17.29
C ALA A 526 25.44 2.97 16.06
N ASN A 527 24.92 4.08 15.57
CA ASN A 527 23.98 4.11 14.46
C ASN A 527 24.54 4.91 13.27
N ALA A 528 25.69 4.48 12.72
CA ALA A 528 26.36 5.20 11.65
C ALA A 528 25.55 5.19 10.31
N ILE A 529 24.79 4.14 10.04
CA ILE A 529 24.16 3.90 8.72
C ILE A 529 22.85 4.66 8.60
N LYS A 530 22.01 4.71 9.63
CA LYS A 530 20.68 5.32 9.60
C LYS A 530 20.69 6.86 9.60
N GLY A 531 21.80 7.50 9.96
CA GLY A 531 21.94 8.96 9.98
C GLY A 531 21.78 9.62 8.62
N ASN A 532 22.29 9.02 7.55
CA ASN A 532 22.26 9.56 6.19
C ASN A 532 20.85 9.62 5.58
N GLN A 533 19.88 8.88 6.11
CA GLN A 533 18.50 8.77 5.62
C GLN A 533 17.52 9.61 6.45
N SER A 534 18.00 10.28 7.50
CA SER A 534 17.15 10.93 8.50
C SER A 534 16.27 12.03 7.92
N ALA A 535 16.81 12.88 7.02
CA ALA A 535 16.06 14.01 6.45
C ALA A 535 14.82 13.54 5.64
N VAL A 536 14.97 12.48 4.83
CA VAL A 536 13.85 11.92 4.06
C VAL A 536 12.81 11.28 5.00
N ARG A 537 13.26 10.54 5.99
CA ARG A 537 12.38 9.96 7.03
C ARG A 537 11.64 11.04 7.80
N ASP A 538 12.32 12.08 8.23
CA ASP A 538 11.72 13.18 8.99
C ASP A 538 10.65 13.91 8.16
N ALA A 539 10.87 14.10 6.85
CA ALA A 539 9.88 14.67 5.94
C ALA A 539 8.64 13.75 5.81
N VAL A 540 8.85 12.45 5.63
CA VAL A 540 7.74 11.46 5.61
C VAL A 540 6.95 11.50 6.91
N GLN A 541 7.64 11.49 8.05
CA GLN A 541 6.98 11.51 9.36
C GLN A 541 6.27 12.83 9.63
N ALA A 542 6.81 13.97 9.15
CA ALA A 542 6.14 15.25 9.25
C ALA A 542 4.82 15.27 8.48
N GLY A 543 4.78 14.72 7.27
CA GLY A 543 3.53 14.57 6.49
C GLY A 543 2.49 13.72 7.21
N CYS A 544 2.91 12.61 7.82
CA CYS A 544 2.02 11.76 8.61
C CYS A 544 1.41 12.51 9.81
N VAL A 545 2.23 13.28 10.54
CA VAL A 545 1.79 14.10 11.68
C VAL A 545 0.86 15.23 11.23
N GLU A 546 1.11 15.83 10.06
CA GLU A 546 0.23 16.87 9.51
C GLU A 546 -1.16 16.30 9.17
N PHE A 547 -1.24 15.12 8.54
CA PHE A 547 -2.51 14.45 8.31
C PHE A 547 -3.28 14.26 9.62
N ALA A 548 -2.60 13.80 10.69
CA ALA A 548 -3.23 13.57 11.99
C ALA A 548 -3.89 14.82 12.57
N ARG A 549 -3.30 16.00 12.34
CA ARG A 549 -3.86 17.28 12.77
C ARG A 549 -5.03 17.77 11.92
N GLN A 550 -5.07 17.40 10.65
CA GLN A 550 -6.01 17.95 9.66
C GLN A 550 -7.21 17.06 9.39
N VAL A 551 -7.10 15.75 9.56
CA VAL A 551 -8.12 14.77 9.12
C VAL A 551 -9.52 15.07 9.65
N ALA A 552 -9.64 15.49 10.90
CA ALA A 552 -10.93 15.80 11.52
C ALA A 552 -11.63 17.02 10.87
N GLY A 553 -10.86 17.96 10.30
CA GLY A 553 -11.38 19.16 9.65
C GLY A 553 -11.86 18.98 8.20
N ALA A 554 -11.68 17.79 7.60
CA ALA A 554 -12.04 17.55 6.21
C ALA A 554 -13.52 17.20 5.99
N THR A 555 -14.21 16.70 7.03
CA THR A 555 -15.57 16.17 6.94
C THR A 555 -16.49 16.74 8.01
N ILE A 556 -17.76 16.92 7.66
CA ILE A 556 -18.83 17.27 8.60
C ILE A 556 -19.85 16.14 8.58
N ARG A 557 -20.07 15.50 9.74
CA ARG A 557 -20.96 14.35 9.91
C ARG A 557 -21.90 14.57 11.09
N ARG A 558 -23.14 14.11 10.95
CA ARG A 558 -24.07 14.03 12.09
C ARG A 558 -23.65 12.95 13.10
N ALA A 559 -23.19 11.80 12.62
CA ALA A 559 -22.69 10.69 13.44
C ALA A 559 -21.69 9.84 12.66
N LEU A 560 -20.80 9.17 13.36
CA LEU A 560 -19.94 8.15 12.76
C LEU A 560 -20.75 6.86 12.48
N PRO A 561 -20.50 6.14 11.38
CA PRO A 561 -21.13 4.84 11.16
C PRO A 561 -20.68 3.83 12.22
N ASP A 562 -21.56 2.89 12.58
CA ASP A 562 -21.26 1.86 13.59
C ASP A 562 -20.04 1.00 13.22
N ASP A 563 -19.80 0.83 11.93
CA ASP A 563 -18.70 0.07 11.37
C ASP A 563 -17.46 0.93 11.00
N HIS A 564 -17.39 2.16 11.51
CA HIS A 564 -16.32 3.11 11.20
C HIS A 564 -14.92 2.52 11.36
N ASP A 565 -14.66 1.75 12.42
CA ASP A 565 -13.37 1.10 12.65
C ASP A 565 -13.03 0.07 11.58
N ARG A 566 -14.03 -0.67 11.13
CA ARG A 566 -13.86 -1.63 10.05
C ARG A 566 -13.50 -0.91 8.75
N LEU A 567 -14.22 0.16 8.41
CA LEU A 567 -13.98 0.94 7.20
C LEU A 567 -12.55 1.49 7.17
N TRP A 568 -12.09 2.07 8.29
CA TRP A 568 -10.71 2.56 8.38
C TRP A 568 -9.69 1.44 8.30
N ARG A 569 -9.90 0.33 9.00
CA ARG A 569 -8.99 -0.82 8.98
C ARG A 569 -8.84 -1.40 7.58
N GLU A 570 -9.95 -1.62 6.88
CA GLU A 570 -9.94 -2.18 5.52
C GLU A 570 -9.29 -1.21 4.52
N ALA A 571 -9.61 0.07 4.59
CA ALA A 571 -9.00 1.10 3.76
C ALA A 571 -7.50 1.23 4.00
N CYS A 572 -7.07 1.26 5.26
CA CYS A 572 -5.65 1.38 5.61
C CYS A 572 -4.86 0.12 5.25
N ALA A 573 -5.45 -1.07 5.38
CA ALA A 573 -4.84 -2.31 4.89
C ALA A 573 -4.66 -2.27 3.37
N ALA A 574 -5.65 -1.76 2.63
CA ALA A 574 -5.55 -1.58 1.19
C ALA A 574 -4.49 -0.54 0.81
N GLY A 575 -4.43 0.61 1.50
CA GLY A 575 -3.44 1.66 1.27
C GLY A 575 -2.01 1.19 1.53
N LEU A 576 -1.79 0.50 2.65
CA LEU A 576 -0.49 -0.08 3.00
C LEU A 576 -0.07 -1.15 1.97
N THR A 577 -0.97 -2.07 1.62
CA THR A 577 -0.68 -3.14 0.65
C THR A 577 -0.46 -2.56 -0.74
N ARG A 578 -1.19 -1.49 -1.13
CA ARG A 578 -0.96 -0.77 -2.37
C ARG A 578 0.45 -0.18 -2.41
N LEU A 579 0.90 0.49 -1.34
CA LEU A 579 2.28 0.98 -1.25
C LEU A 579 3.29 -0.16 -1.41
N MET A 580 3.02 -1.30 -0.78
CA MET A 580 3.93 -2.45 -0.80
C MET A 580 3.99 -3.20 -2.14
N PHE A 581 2.94 -3.15 -2.99
CA PHE A 581 2.88 -3.93 -4.24
C PHE A 581 2.70 -3.08 -5.50
N LEU A 582 2.06 -1.94 -5.38
CA LEU A 582 1.77 -1.02 -6.49
C LEU A 582 2.22 0.41 -6.16
N PRO A 583 3.49 0.61 -5.71
CA PRO A 583 3.96 1.94 -5.33
C PRO A 583 3.92 2.91 -6.51
N LEU A 584 3.65 4.18 -6.22
CA LEU A 584 3.66 5.27 -7.20
C LEU A 584 5.09 5.78 -7.44
N PRO A 585 5.37 6.44 -8.59
CA PRO A 585 6.72 6.90 -8.91
C PRO A 585 7.37 7.78 -7.83
N HIS A 586 6.62 8.70 -7.22
CA HIS A 586 7.13 9.56 -6.16
C HIS A 586 7.44 8.80 -4.85
N GLU A 587 6.70 7.74 -4.57
CA GLU A 587 6.93 6.85 -3.43
C GLU A 587 8.19 6.03 -3.63
N ILE A 588 8.39 5.49 -4.84
CA ILE A 588 9.61 4.76 -5.21
C ILE A 588 10.82 5.66 -5.08
N ALA A 589 10.75 6.89 -5.60
CA ALA A 589 11.84 7.86 -5.49
C ALA A 589 12.18 8.19 -4.02
N THR A 590 11.17 8.28 -3.15
CA THR A 590 11.37 8.48 -1.71
C THR A 590 12.03 7.25 -1.06
N ILE A 591 11.53 6.05 -1.37
CA ILE A 591 12.02 4.79 -0.77
C ILE A 591 13.44 4.45 -1.26
N ALA A 592 13.83 4.88 -2.47
CA ALA A 592 15.18 4.69 -3.01
C ALA A 592 16.29 5.38 -2.19
N ALA A 593 15.93 6.32 -1.30
CA ALA A 593 16.89 6.93 -0.39
C ALA A 593 17.30 6.03 0.79
N PHE A 594 16.65 4.87 0.98
CA PHE A 594 16.87 4.00 2.13
C PHE A 594 17.68 2.76 1.75
N GLU A 595 18.59 2.40 2.63
CA GLU A 595 19.34 1.15 2.63
C GLU A 595 18.88 0.25 3.77
N HIS A 596 18.99 -1.05 3.58
CA HIS A 596 18.66 -2.03 4.60
C HIS A 596 19.92 -2.70 5.18
N ASP A 597 19.96 -2.81 6.50
CA ASP A 597 20.99 -3.51 7.24
C ASP A 597 20.72 -5.03 7.19
N VAL A 598 21.59 -5.78 6.51
CA VAL A 598 21.37 -7.21 6.20
C VAL A 598 21.51 -8.10 7.41
N ASN A 599 22.32 -7.72 8.38
CA ASN A 599 22.63 -8.53 9.55
C ASN A 599 22.68 -7.73 10.84
N LEU A 600 22.03 -8.24 11.89
CA LEU A 600 22.20 -7.76 13.26
C LEU A 600 23.69 -7.85 13.67
N GLY A 601 24.41 -6.71 13.51
CA GLY A 601 25.80 -6.56 13.95
C GLY A 601 26.88 -6.71 12.88
N THR A 602 26.53 -6.52 11.60
CA THR A 602 27.49 -6.25 10.52
C THR A 602 27.26 -4.87 9.94
N ASP A 603 28.31 -4.24 9.36
CA ASP A 603 28.23 -2.94 8.69
C ASP A 603 27.83 -3.07 7.21
N GLU A 604 27.26 -4.22 6.83
CA GLU A 604 26.88 -4.49 5.45
C GLU A 604 25.45 -3.99 5.20
N THR A 605 25.30 -3.01 4.29
CA THR A 605 24.00 -2.51 3.83
C THR A 605 23.74 -2.93 2.39
N ILE A 606 22.48 -3.09 2.04
CA ILE A 606 22.01 -3.31 0.68
C ILE A 606 20.90 -2.31 0.34
N ASP A 607 20.85 -1.93 -0.93
CA ASP A 607 19.72 -1.18 -1.46
C ASP A 607 18.43 -2.00 -1.30
N LEU A 608 17.32 -1.33 -0.98
CA LEU A 608 16.02 -1.99 -0.85
C LEU A 608 15.58 -2.66 -2.16
N PHE A 609 15.96 -2.10 -3.30
CA PHE A 609 15.64 -2.59 -4.63
C PHE A 609 16.67 -2.11 -5.68
N ASP A 610 16.75 -2.80 -6.83
CA ASP A 610 17.60 -2.45 -7.98
C ASP A 610 16.84 -2.71 -9.28
N THR A 611 16.37 -1.64 -9.92
CA THR A 611 15.58 -1.71 -11.15
C THR A 611 16.37 -2.24 -12.35
N ALA A 612 17.68 -2.00 -12.39
CA ALA A 612 18.53 -2.50 -13.50
C ALA A 612 18.72 -4.02 -13.43
N ALA A 613 18.99 -4.54 -12.25
CA ALA A 613 19.06 -5.99 -12.04
C ALA A 613 17.70 -6.67 -12.23
N ALA A 614 16.61 -6.03 -11.81
CA ALA A 614 15.26 -6.53 -12.04
C ALA A 614 14.95 -6.64 -13.55
N ARG A 615 15.28 -5.60 -14.34
CA ARG A 615 15.08 -5.61 -15.79
C ARG A 615 15.81 -6.78 -16.46
N ARG A 616 17.08 -7.02 -16.09
CA ARG A 616 17.85 -8.19 -16.57
C ARG A 616 17.17 -9.49 -16.14
N GLY A 617 16.80 -9.61 -14.86
CA GLY A 617 16.14 -10.81 -14.32
C GLY A 617 14.79 -11.11 -14.99
N LEU A 618 13.97 -10.09 -15.21
CA LEU A 618 12.69 -10.21 -15.90
C LEU A 618 12.86 -10.69 -17.35
N ARG A 619 13.86 -10.20 -18.09
CA ARG A 619 14.16 -10.64 -19.44
C ARG A 619 14.65 -12.08 -19.48
N GLN A 620 15.44 -12.50 -18.50
CA GLN A 620 15.96 -13.89 -18.42
C GLN A 620 14.90 -14.89 -17.95
N LYS A 621 14.11 -14.56 -16.92
CA LYS A 621 13.32 -15.51 -16.13
C LYS A 621 11.88 -15.10 -15.89
N GLY A 622 11.42 -13.94 -16.41
CA GLY A 622 10.13 -13.38 -16.01
C GLY A 622 10.07 -13.15 -14.49
N LEU A 623 8.89 -13.17 -13.91
CA LEU A 623 8.71 -12.96 -12.46
C LEU A 623 9.44 -13.99 -11.58
N PHE A 624 9.87 -15.11 -12.18
CA PHE A 624 10.63 -16.13 -11.45
C PHE A 624 12.00 -15.65 -10.94
N TYR A 625 12.54 -14.54 -11.48
CA TYR A 625 13.80 -13.94 -11.00
C TYR A 625 13.75 -13.58 -9.51
N GLN A 626 12.57 -13.32 -8.97
CA GLN A 626 12.37 -12.98 -7.55
C GLN A 626 12.89 -14.06 -6.59
N LYS A 627 12.90 -15.33 -7.02
CA LYS A 627 13.49 -16.44 -6.25
C LYS A 627 15.02 -16.36 -6.14
N SER A 628 15.65 -15.51 -6.93
CA SER A 628 17.09 -15.30 -6.98
C SER A 628 17.54 -13.89 -6.52
N THR A 629 16.69 -13.11 -5.89
CA THR A 629 17.06 -11.79 -5.35
C THR A 629 17.12 -11.80 -3.81
N ARG A 630 18.04 -10.99 -3.26
CA ARG A 630 18.14 -10.72 -1.81
C ARG A 630 17.41 -9.45 -1.38
N ARG A 631 16.85 -8.72 -2.33
CA ARG A 631 16.32 -7.39 -2.08
C ARG A 631 15.01 -7.44 -1.31
N MET A 632 14.80 -6.40 -0.50
CA MET A 632 13.70 -6.36 0.47
C MET A 632 12.44 -5.73 -0.09
N PHE A 633 12.51 -5.08 -1.28
CA PHE A 633 11.36 -4.41 -1.89
C PHE A 633 11.26 -4.66 -3.41
N VAL A 634 11.11 -5.92 -3.77
CA VAL A 634 10.93 -6.38 -5.15
C VAL A 634 9.81 -5.66 -5.92
N PRO A 635 8.65 -5.31 -5.33
CA PRO A 635 7.61 -4.58 -6.07
C PRO A 635 8.04 -3.24 -6.66
N ALA A 636 8.99 -2.52 -6.05
CA ALA A 636 9.56 -1.31 -6.64
C ALA A 636 10.40 -1.61 -7.89
N GLU A 637 11.04 -2.77 -7.95
CA GLU A 637 11.79 -3.22 -9.11
C GLU A 637 10.90 -3.45 -10.35
N LEU A 638 9.61 -3.73 -10.13
CA LEU A 638 8.62 -3.96 -11.18
C LEU A 638 7.94 -2.68 -11.68
N ALA A 639 8.30 -1.51 -11.18
CA ALA A 639 7.65 -0.25 -11.52
C ALA A 639 7.60 0.01 -13.03
N ASP A 640 8.72 -0.20 -13.72
CA ASP A 640 8.86 0.00 -15.17
C ASP A 640 8.34 -1.19 -16.01
N ALA A 641 8.01 -2.30 -15.37
CA ALA A 641 7.56 -3.51 -16.06
C ALA A 641 6.07 -3.48 -16.47
N GLY A 642 5.35 -2.42 -16.10
CA GLY A 642 3.96 -2.21 -16.42
C GLY A 642 2.97 -2.89 -15.45
N MET A 643 1.74 -2.38 -15.47
CA MET A 643 0.67 -2.80 -14.55
C MET A 643 0.37 -4.31 -14.57
N PRO A 644 0.36 -5.01 -15.73
CA PRO A 644 0.06 -6.45 -15.74
C PRO A 644 1.03 -7.28 -14.89
N LEU A 645 2.34 -7.02 -14.96
CA LEU A 645 3.34 -7.75 -14.17
C LEU A 645 3.27 -7.40 -12.69
N ARG A 646 3.02 -6.14 -12.36
CA ARG A 646 2.83 -5.69 -10.98
C ARG A 646 1.62 -6.36 -10.33
N LEU A 647 0.49 -6.42 -11.04
CA LEU A 647 -0.73 -7.11 -10.58
C LEU A 647 -0.52 -8.63 -10.49
N ALA A 648 0.18 -9.24 -11.47
CA ALA A 648 0.50 -10.66 -11.43
C ALA A 648 1.37 -11.02 -10.21
N ASN A 649 2.37 -10.19 -9.89
CA ASN A 649 3.19 -10.34 -8.68
C ASN A 649 2.35 -10.24 -7.40
N PHE A 650 1.49 -9.23 -7.33
CA PHE A 650 0.59 -9.05 -6.18
C PHE A 650 -0.38 -10.24 -6.04
N ALA A 651 -1.04 -10.64 -7.12
CA ALA A 651 -1.97 -11.77 -7.11
C ALA A 651 -1.28 -13.09 -6.71
N ALA A 652 -0.10 -13.35 -7.25
CA ALA A 652 0.67 -14.55 -6.91
C ALA A 652 1.01 -14.61 -5.42
N THR A 653 1.36 -13.47 -4.82
CA THR A 653 1.64 -13.38 -3.38
C THR A 653 0.35 -13.51 -2.57
N ARG A 654 -0.68 -12.74 -2.92
CA ARG A 654 -1.97 -12.68 -2.19
C ARG A 654 -2.68 -14.02 -2.13
N PHE A 655 -2.65 -14.78 -3.21
CA PHE A 655 -3.33 -16.08 -3.32
C PHE A 655 -2.39 -17.27 -3.17
N SER A 656 -1.14 -17.03 -2.76
CA SER A 656 -0.10 -18.07 -2.63
C SER A 656 0.04 -18.94 -3.88
N ALA A 657 -0.14 -18.35 -5.06
CA ALA A 657 -0.02 -19.07 -6.32
C ALA A 657 1.46 -19.38 -6.60
N PRO A 658 1.86 -20.63 -6.80
CA PRO A 658 3.23 -20.98 -7.06
C PRO A 658 3.63 -20.51 -8.46
N LEU A 659 4.47 -19.48 -8.56
CA LEU A 659 5.07 -19.06 -9.82
C LEU A 659 6.16 -20.06 -10.22
N THR A 660 6.00 -20.68 -11.39
CA THR A 660 7.01 -21.53 -12.02
C THR A 660 7.70 -20.81 -13.18
N PHE A 661 8.85 -21.30 -13.59
CA PHE A 661 9.53 -20.74 -14.76
C PHE A 661 8.68 -20.86 -16.03
N ALA A 662 7.87 -21.90 -16.13
CA ALA A 662 6.95 -22.11 -17.25
C ALA A 662 5.87 -21.03 -17.36
N ASP A 663 5.38 -20.49 -16.24
CA ASP A 663 4.33 -19.47 -16.22
C ASP A 663 4.76 -18.13 -16.83
N SER A 664 6.07 -17.85 -16.81
CA SER A 664 6.61 -16.63 -17.41
C SER A 664 6.76 -16.72 -18.93
N VAL A 665 6.34 -17.85 -19.54
CA VAL A 665 6.75 -18.23 -20.86
C VAL A 665 5.67 -18.99 -21.61
N SER A 666 4.81 -18.29 -22.28
CA SER A 666 3.90 -18.88 -23.28
C SER A 666 4.31 -18.44 -24.69
N GLY A 667 4.48 -19.42 -25.58
CA GLY A 667 4.91 -19.18 -26.93
C GLY A 667 6.44 -18.99 -27.05
N GLY A 668 6.97 -19.03 -28.23
CA GLY A 668 8.38 -18.81 -28.49
C GLY A 668 8.73 -19.02 -29.95
N THR A 669 9.77 -18.35 -30.37
CA THR A 669 10.38 -18.56 -31.71
C THR A 669 11.39 -19.70 -31.60
N ALA A 670 11.29 -20.69 -32.48
CA ALA A 670 12.28 -21.74 -32.54
C ALA A 670 13.56 -21.20 -33.17
N VAL A 671 14.65 -21.24 -32.41
CA VAL A 671 15.97 -20.82 -32.87
C VAL A 671 16.79 -22.07 -33.22
N PRO A 672 17.30 -22.21 -34.45
CA PRO A 672 18.15 -23.31 -34.78
C PRO A 672 19.49 -23.22 -34.04
N VAL A 673 19.87 -24.30 -33.40
CA VAL A 673 21.14 -24.44 -32.68
C VAL A 673 21.87 -25.70 -33.16
N ILE A 674 23.20 -25.66 -33.14
CA ILE A 674 24.02 -26.84 -33.47
C ILE A 674 25.01 -27.03 -32.30
N LEU A 675 24.98 -28.20 -31.70
CA LEU A 675 25.94 -28.61 -30.69
C LEU A 675 27.13 -29.26 -31.37
N VAL A 676 28.31 -28.67 -31.26
CA VAL A 676 29.53 -29.16 -31.93
C VAL A 676 30.22 -30.16 -31.02
N LYS A 677 29.99 -31.46 -31.27
CA LYS A 677 30.59 -32.57 -30.51
C LYS A 677 31.81 -33.16 -31.23
N PRO A 678 32.72 -33.84 -30.52
CA PRO A 678 33.86 -34.54 -31.18
C PRO A 678 33.46 -35.61 -32.20
N GLN A 679 32.24 -36.17 -32.03
CA GLN A 679 31.69 -37.21 -32.93
C GLN A 679 30.91 -36.64 -34.12
N GLY A 680 30.73 -35.32 -34.19
CA GLY A 680 30.00 -34.61 -35.24
C GLY A 680 29.01 -33.60 -34.72
N GLU A 681 28.44 -32.83 -35.62
CA GLU A 681 27.46 -31.78 -35.35
C GLU A 681 26.10 -32.37 -35.04
N VAL A 682 25.45 -31.88 -34.00
CA VAL A 682 24.09 -32.29 -33.60
C VAL A 682 23.16 -31.06 -33.71
N PRO A 683 22.38 -30.97 -34.81
CA PRO A 683 21.41 -29.88 -34.98
C PRO A 683 20.21 -30.07 -34.05
N GLY A 684 19.63 -28.96 -33.63
CA GLY A 684 18.46 -28.89 -32.79
C GLY A 684 17.70 -27.57 -32.91
N LEU A 685 16.55 -27.50 -32.29
CA LEU A 685 15.75 -26.28 -32.17
C LEU A 685 15.56 -25.97 -30.68
N CYS A 686 15.93 -24.78 -30.27
CA CYS A 686 15.68 -24.31 -28.93
C CYS A 686 14.63 -23.20 -28.97
N PRO A 687 13.59 -23.22 -28.08
CA PRO A 687 12.61 -22.16 -28.02
C PRO A 687 13.23 -20.90 -27.38
N ALA A 688 13.21 -19.80 -28.11
CA ALA A 688 13.47 -18.48 -27.56
C ALA A 688 12.15 -17.88 -27.06
N ARG A 689 12.12 -17.50 -25.81
CA ARG A 689 10.92 -17.16 -25.08
C ARG A 689 10.70 -15.65 -25.06
N PRO A 690 9.51 -15.13 -25.40
CA PRO A 690 9.25 -13.69 -25.37
C PRO A 690 9.33 -13.14 -23.95
N THR A 691 9.88 -11.94 -23.83
CA THR A 691 9.86 -11.13 -22.61
C THR A 691 8.71 -10.12 -22.64
N HIS A 692 8.43 -9.48 -21.51
CA HIS A 692 7.37 -8.48 -21.40
C HIS A 692 7.60 -7.21 -22.24
N ASP A 693 8.81 -6.96 -22.67
CA ASP A 693 9.26 -5.72 -23.34
C ASP A 693 9.83 -5.94 -24.74
N GLY A 694 9.50 -7.07 -25.37
CA GLY A 694 9.80 -7.37 -26.77
C GLY A 694 11.18 -7.98 -27.01
N PHE A 695 11.91 -8.39 -25.97
CA PHE A 695 13.07 -9.27 -26.10
C PHE A 695 12.65 -10.73 -26.10
N PHE A 696 13.62 -11.60 -26.39
CA PHE A 696 13.53 -13.03 -26.31
C PHE A 696 14.68 -13.59 -25.46
N ALA A 697 14.38 -14.53 -24.59
CA ALA A 697 15.38 -15.27 -23.82
C ALA A 697 15.54 -16.69 -24.40
N LEU A 698 16.71 -17.00 -24.88
CA LEU A 698 17.11 -18.33 -25.35
C LEU A 698 17.96 -18.99 -24.28
N CYS A 699 17.48 -20.11 -23.72
CA CYS A 699 18.18 -20.88 -22.71
C CYS A 699 18.59 -22.24 -23.31
N ILE A 700 19.88 -22.51 -23.43
CA ILE A 700 20.40 -23.72 -24.00
C ILE A 700 21.05 -24.54 -22.89
N PRO A 701 20.49 -25.69 -22.49
CA PRO A 701 21.09 -26.57 -21.49
C PRO A 701 22.26 -27.32 -22.09
N LEU A 702 23.42 -27.27 -21.46
CA LEU A 702 24.65 -27.97 -21.91
C LEU A 702 24.92 -29.25 -21.13
N GLY A 703 24.31 -29.43 -19.95
CA GLY A 703 24.63 -30.52 -19.06
C GLY A 703 26.08 -30.50 -18.57
N ALA A 704 26.66 -31.68 -18.37
CA ALA A 704 28.06 -31.85 -17.99
C ALA A 704 29.03 -31.65 -19.17
N ASP A 705 28.57 -31.85 -20.40
CA ASP A 705 29.33 -31.73 -21.63
C ASP A 705 29.36 -30.28 -22.12
N ARG A 706 30.50 -29.61 -22.05
CA ARG A 706 30.66 -28.19 -22.39
C ARG A 706 31.11 -27.99 -23.83
N TYR A 707 30.35 -28.52 -24.79
CA TYR A 707 30.66 -28.36 -26.20
C TYR A 707 30.26 -26.95 -26.70
N PRO A 708 30.98 -26.43 -27.72
CA PRO A 708 30.56 -25.21 -28.40
C PRO A 708 29.16 -25.32 -28.99
N VAL A 709 28.41 -24.23 -28.93
CA VAL A 709 27.05 -24.13 -29.48
C VAL A 709 27.03 -23.06 -30.57
N VAL A 710 26.58 -23.44 -31.74
CA VAL A 710 26.30 -22.52 -32.85
C VAL A 710 24.83 -22.12 -32.74
N VAL A 711 24.55 -20.82 -32.67
CA VAL A 711 23.19 -20.24 -32.68
C VAL A 711 22.97 -19.57 -34.03
N GLN A 712 22.12 -20.11 -34.89
CA GLN A 712 21.79 -19.54 -36.20
C GLN A 712 20.80 -18.38 -36.06
N ILE A 713 21.28 -17.27 -35.55
CA ILE A 713 20.45 -16.10 -35.29
C ILE A 713 19.92 -15.44 -36.57
N GLY A 714 20.64 -15.61 -37.71
CA GLY A 714 20.20 -15.12 -39.00
C GLY A 714 18.90 -15.77 -39.51
N ALA A 715 18.59 -16.99 -39.04
CA ALA A 715 17.32 -17.65 -39.31
C ALA A 715 16.14 -17.03 -38.57
N VAL A 716 16.40 -16.20 -37.52
CA VAL A 716 15.39 -15.54 -36.72
C VAL A 716 15.12 -14.11 -37.18
N ALA A 717 16.20 -13.35 -37.46
CA ALA A 717 16.05 -11.96 -37.88
C ALA A 717 17.30 -11.45 -38.63
N ARG A 718 17.07 -10.47 -39.51
CA ARG A 718 18.15 -9.82 -40.25
C ARG A 718 18.95 -8.82 -39.40
N HIS A 719 18.26 -8.13 -38.50
CA HIS A 719 18.87 -7.22 -37.52
C HIS A 719 18.47 -7.65 -36.13
N VAL A 720 19.42 -7.72 -35.21
CA VAL A 720 19.22 -8.21 -33.87
C VAL A 720 19.99 -7.34 -32.88
N GLU A 721 19.30 -6.92 -31.85
CA GLU A 721 19.91 -6.33 -30.65
C GLU A 721 20.23 -7.44 -29.66
N ILE A 722 21.44 -7.54 -29.22
CA ILE A 722 21.88 -8.47 -28.18
C ILE A 722 22.04 -7.70 -26.88
N GLU A 723 21.29 -8.07 -25.86
CA GLU A 723 21.47 -7.48 -24.54
C GLU A 723 22.58 -8.20 -23.76
N THR A 724 22.55 -9.54 -23.77
CA THR A 724 23.52 -10.31 -23.00
C THR A 724 23.67 -11.74 -23.54
N ILE A 725 24.85 -12.30 -23.36
CA ILE A 725 25.14 -13.72 -23.55
C ILE A 725 25.93 -14.19 -22.35
N LEU A 726 25.38 -15.12 -21.57
CA LEU A 726 25.91 -15.58 -20.29
C LEU A 726 25.99 -17.10 -20.22
N ALA A 727 26.95 -17.58 -19.47
CA ALA A 727 26.99 -18.94 -18.95
C ALA A 727 26.63 -18.90 -17.46
N VAL A 728 25.65 -19.70 -17.06
CA VAL A 728 25.12 -19.71 -15.68
C VAL A 728 24.97 -21.16 -15.21
N PRO A 729 25.44 -21.54 -13.99
CA PRO A 729 25.12 -22.85 -13.43
C PRO A 729 23.60 -23.05 -13.33
N THR A 730 23.12 -24.22 -13.75
CA THR A 730 21.70 -24.54 -13.73
C THR A 730 21.08 -24.36 -12.35
N CYS A 731 21.82 -24.76 -11.30
CA CYS A 731 21.36 -24.58 -9.91
C CYS A 731 21.22 -23.11 -9.52
N ASP A 732 22.12 -22.23 -9.94
CA ASP A 732 22.08 -20.81 -9.65
C ASP A 732 20.99 -20.09 -10.46
N TYR A 733 20.69 -20.59 -11.65
CA TYR A 733 19.61 -20.08 -12.49
C TYR A 733 18.23 -20.39 -11.91
N ILE A 734 18.06 -21.57 -11.29
CA ILE A 734 16.76 -22.02 -10.72
C ILE A 734 16.58 -21.52 -9.29
N GLN A 735 17.64 -21.52 -8.46
CA GLN A 735 17.59 -21.14 -7.05
C GLN A 735 18.83 -20.34 -6.67
N THR A 736 18.67 -19.33 -5.82
CA THR A 736 19.82 -18.69 -5.16
C THR A 736 20.40 -19.60 -4.08
N ARG A 737 21.72 -19.77 -4.11
CA ARG A 737 22.45 -20.39 -3.01
C ARG A 737 22.48 -19.44 -1.80
N ASN A 738 21.74 -19.74 -0.74
CA ASN A 738 21.84 -19.06 0.55
C ASN A 738 21.95 -17.52 0.45
N GLY A 739 21.23 -16.95 -0.54
CA GLY A 739 21.26 -15.53 -0.76
C GLY A 739 22.51 -14.96 -1.49
N ALA A 740 23.36 -15.74 -2.14
CA ALA A 740 24.43 -15.23 -3.00
C ALA A 740 23.91 -14.93 -4.43
N ASP A 741 24.44 -13.89 -5.08
CA ASP A 741 24.12 -13.61 -6.46
C ASP A 741 24.47 -14.81 -7.36
N PRO A 742 23.70 -15.05 -8.45
CA PRO A 742 24.00 -16.11 -9.39
C PRO A 742 25.42 -15.91 -9.97
N ARG A 743 26.16 -16.99 -10.11
CA ARG A 743 27.45 -16.96 -10.81
C ARG A 743 27.22 -16.84 -12.30
N GLU A 744 27.23 -15.63 -12.83
CA GLU A 744 27.05 -15.33 -14.25
C GLU A 744 28.41 -15.01 -14.88
N VAL A 745 28.76 -15.73 -15.95
CA VAL A 745 29.99 -15.47 -16.69
C VAL A 745 29.64 -15.03 -18.12
N PRO A 746 30.00 -13.79 -18.52
CA PRO A 746 29.80 -13.34 -19.90
C PRO A 746 30.50 -14.26 -20.92
N VAL A 747 29.80 -14.61 -21.99
CA VAL A 747 30.30 -15.41 -23.09
C VAL A 747 30.51 -14.54 -24.32
N LYS A 748 31.74 -14.48 -24.81
CA LYS A 748 32.04 -13.74 -26.02
C LYS A 748 31.78 -14.64 -27.27
N PRO A 749 30.87 -14.23 -28.16
CA PRO A 749 30.57 -15.03 -29.36
C PRO A 749 31.66 -14.90 -30.43
N VAL A 750 31.83 -15.97 -31.22
CA VAL A 750 32.55 -15.90 -32.52
C VAL A 750 31.47 -15.78 -33.61
N LEU A 751 31.54 -14.71 -34.40
CA LEU A 751 30.50 -14.37 -35.36
C LEU A 751 30.92 -14.83 -36.77
N ASP A 752 29.99 -15.47 -37.50
CA ASP A 752 30.15 -15.81 -38.92
C ASP A 752 28.89 -15.35 -39.69
N GLY A 753 29.11 -14.64 -40.77
CA GLY A 753 28.03 -14.02 -41.56
C GLY A 753 27.32 -12.85 -40.83
N ILE A 754 27.81 -12.43 -39.68
CA ILE A 754 27.27 -11.36 -38.85
C ILE A 754 28.24 -10.19 -38.82
N VAL A 755 27.72 -8.97 -38.95
CA VAL A 755 28.48 -7.72 -38.75
C VAL A 755 27.88 -6.99 -37.54
N GLU A 756 28.72 -6.79 -36.53
CA GLU A 756 28.37 -5.89 -35.41
C GLU A 756 28.68 -4.47 -35.82
N PHE A 757 27.65 -3.65 -36.04
CA PHE A 757 27.78 -2.27 -36.49
C PHE A 757 27.74 -1.24 -35.33
N ALA A 758 27.28 -1.64 -34.17
CA ALA A 758 27.39 -0.96 -32.89
C ALA A 758 27.38 -2.02 -31.79
N PRO A 759 27.89 -1.71 -30.57
CA PRO A 759 27.88 -2.68 -29.46
C PRO A 759 26.52 -3.31 -29.26
N GLY A 760 26.44 -4.63 -29.37
CA GLY A 760 25.19 -5.39 -29.24
C GLY A 760 24.23 -5.29 -30.42
N LEU A 761 24.54 -4.53 -31.49
CA LEU A 761 23.67 -4.44 -32.66
C LEU A 761 24.28 -5.23 -33.85
N TRP A 762 23.63 -6.32 -34.20
CA TRP A 762 24.11 -7.25 -35.22
C TRP A 762 23.28 -7.15 -36.50
N HIS A 763 23.99 -7.21 -37.65
CA HIS A 763 23.41 -7.40 -38.97
C HIS A 763 23.80 -8.78 -39.52
N CYS A 764 22.83 -9.65 -39.75
CA CYS A 764 22.96 -10.97 -40.35
C CYS A 764 22.91 -10.85 -41.88
N ARG A 765 24.00 -11.25 -42.55
CA ARG A 765 24.09 -11.15 -44.00
C ARG A 765 23.27 -12.19 -44.76
N SER A 766 22.91 -13.28 -44.08
CA SER A 766 22.07 -14.34 -44.61
C SER A 766 21.34 -15.08 -43.48
N ASN A 767 20.37 -15.92 -43.86
CA ASN A 767 19.67 -16.80 -42.93
C ASN A 767 20.58 -17.86 -42.29
N TYR A 768 21.78 -18.09 -42.87
CA TYR A 768 22.78 -19.00 -42.30
C TYR A 768 23.77 -18.33 -41.37
N ALA A 769 23.68 -17.02 -41.19
CA ALA A 769 24.54 -16.29 -40.28
C ALA A 769 24.37 -16.77 -38.82
N PHE A 770 25.49 -16.99 -38.12
CA PHE A 770 25.45 -17.59 -36.79
C PHE A 770 26.46 -16.98 -35.82
N ALA A 771 26.19 -17.17 -34.55
CA ALA A 771 27.11 -16.90 -33.45
C ALA A 771 27.51 -18.23 -32.79
N MET A 772 28.79 -18.50 -32.72
CA MET A 772 29.33 -19.67 -32.00
C MET A 772 29.68 -19.24 -30.56
N LEU A 773 29.12 -19.93 -29.61
CA LEU A 773 29.27 -19.69 -28.17
C LEU A 773 30.15 -20.79 -27.58
N ASN A 774 31.27 -20.39 -27.00
CA ASN A 774 32.18 -21.32 -26.33
C ASN A 774 31.92 -21.25 -24.80
N PRO A 775 31.41 -22.33 -24.19
CA PRO A 775 31.13 -22.32 -22.74
C PRO A 775 32.43 -22.18 -21.94
N PRO A 776 32.47 -21.29 -20.93
CA PRO A 776 33.64 -21.14 -20.07
C PRO A 776 33.85 -22.35 -19.15
N ALA A 777 35.09 -22.58 -18.75
CA ALA A 777 35.37 -23.50 -17.65
C ALA A 777 34.94 -22.88 -16.34
N MET A 778 34.11 -23.60 -15.57
CA MET A 778 33.65 -23.19 -14.22
C MET A 778 33.92 -24.36 -13.26
N GLU A 779 34.84 -24.16 -12.31
CA GLU A 779 35.21 -25.20 -11.35
C GLU A 779 34.04 -25.65 -10.45
N GLY A 780 33.93 -26.96 -10.26
CA GLY A 780 32.95 -27.57 -9.37
C GLY A 780 31.49 -27.48 -9.83
N ILE A 781 31.25 -27.17 -11.11
CA ILE A 781 29.89 -27.06 -11.67
C ILE A 781 29.66 -28.21 -12.66
N ALA A 782 28.63 -29.03 -12.35
CA ALA A 782 28.26 -30.15 -13.22
C ALA A 782 27.41 -29.70 -14.41
N ASP A 783 26.38 -28.87 -14.18
CA ASP A 783 25.41 -28.47 -15.20
C ASP A 783 25.47 -26.98 -15.49
N LEU A 784 25.49 -26.61 -16.77
CA LEU A 784 25.58 -25.24 -17.24
C LEU A 784 24.46 -24.92 -18.23
N LEU A 785 23.94 -23.69 -18.14
CA LEU A 785 23.04 -23.07 -19.13
C LEU A 785 23.80 -21.98 -19.88
N LEU A 786 23.64 -21.92 -21.20
CA LEU A 786 23.89 -20.70 -21.97
C LEU A 786 22.60 -19.92 -22.10
N VAL A 787 22.63 -18.65 -21.72
CA VAL A 787 21.48 -17.73 -21.77
C VAL A 787 21.81 -16.59 -22.71
N MET A 788 21.04 -16.42 -23.77
CA MET A 788 21.16 -15.33 -24.73
C MET A 788 19.88 -14.53 -24.72
N VAL A 789 19.95 -13.23 -24.40
CA VAL A 789 18.82 -12.31 -24.44
C VAL A 789 18.99 -11.38 -25.64
N PHE A 790 18.00 -11.37 -26.52
CA PHE A 790 18.06 -10.65 -27.78
C PHE A 790 16.70 -10.10 -28.21
N ARG A 791 16.70 -9.08 -29.06
CA ARG A 791 15.51 -8.49 -29.68
C ARG A 791 15.67 -8.46 -31.21
N PRO A 792 14.79 -9.11 -31.96
CA PRO A 792 14.75 -8.98 -33.42
C PRO A 792 14.25 -7.58 -33.79
N ILE A 793 14.94 -6.88 -34.69
CA ILE A 793 14.59 -5.53 -35.16
C ILE A 793 13.96 -5.56 -36.56
N GLY A 794 14.23 -6.60 -37.36
CA GLY A 794 13.65 -6.77 -38.68
C GLY A 794 13.35 -8.25 -38.94
N GLN A 795 12.35 -8.52 -39.80
CA GLN A 795 12.03 -9.91 -40.19
C GLN A 795 13.12 -10.50 -41.09
N PRO A 796 13.34 -11.83 -41.07
CA PRO A 796 14.15 -12.51 -42.09
C PRO A 796 13.45 -12.36 -43.47
N GLU A 797 14.21 -12.20 -44.51
CA GLU A 797 13.70 -12.19 -45.90
C GLU A 797 13.30 -13.59 -46.37
#